data_b61905ea8f9a8e3a6532f2540f13c35f
#
_entry.id   b61905ea8f9a8e3a6532f2540f13c35f
#
_cell.length_a   1.000
_cell.length_b   1.000
_cell.length_c   1.000
_cell.angle_alpha   90.00
_cell.angle_beta   90.00
_cell.angle_gamma   90.00
#
_symmetry.space_group_name_H-M   'P 1'
#
loop_
_entity.id
_entity.type
_entity.pdbx_description
1 polymer ?
#
loop_
_entity_poly.entity_id
_entity_poly.type
_entity_poly.pdbx_seq_one_letter_code
_entity_poly.pdbx_strand_id
1 'polypeptide(L)'
;MYNYYIAFNTGVKVTDRCKMRFKISAQNRNGHKRLVTCVAWSSTEEIYSCGYDFDHLLIAWHLEGGTAHSSIVTEFPNDFYPTDMQWHPRPNYAALITKKQSLDVLLITTADGKYHLVNKNGRIEKSIDAHKGATTVGRWSSDGSALLTAGEDGLIKVWSRSGMLRSVVVKGMFPILSVAWSSDCTTVLYSQGAHLTFQSLNSNSKPRKLLAHDGLVLVLCWSHTHGLIISGGEDCRYKVWDPNGAQLFSSSIGDYPITSVSWSFTGDYFAVGSFNTIKLCDKTGWSHSLEKINSGSIYSIAWSSDSTQVAMACSNGTVLTGHIIDRRLEWNNYEATLVKRKVIEVRNVGNEIRETLEISDRVVQLEFGFDYLVVITPAQCHVYSVANWNTPAIFDLKNTSVSAVLLAEKHFLLVEWNSVSLYSYQGRLLGTPKWKGITQERLYPPCVSLCSDTLVIRSQSNEKVLHVLEVAYNKPITESQTYTHLQSITRVALNHVGGITDRQVALIDINKDLFLVSIRIPGFGRVCKIAAMAQDIAWATDANVLAAMLDATLSVWLCPNCVHYSDRKIIRKTRIDKESSEFGKQPSVANVYNGMVMIRRGDGALVASSFYTFFISLHQHILNKRWKEALSLCRIAQNEVLWTCMAVMATDNKELDAAEEAYAAISRYDKVNYIQYIKSLPNKTERLAEMALLSGDLLTAEGILLQNGLTEEAVRINIEIYNWNRALELAIRHRKQLDEVLNARKEYLRVINKKETNQNFLEYMANVAKTQEATEKTPFKRDEIELPERNSIFLYTNYLLKYIKIRYKAPVFPNISVKQNFQSLMR
;
A
#
# COMPACT_ATOMS: atom_id res chain seq x y z
N MET A 1 19.81 20.09 -28.90
CA MET A 1 19.02 20.56 -27.75
C MET A 1 17.78 21.35 -28.15
N TYR A 2 17.76 22.16 -29.19
CA TYR A 2 16.58 22.96 -29.58
C TYR A 2 15.39 22.14 -30.15
N ASN A 3 15.64 21.01 -30.79
CA ASN A 3 14.58 20.16 -31.34
C ASN A 3 13.89 19.23 -30.33
N TYR A 4 14.41 19.13 -29.10
CA TYR A 4 13.74 18.41 -28.00
C TYR A 4 12.72 19.28 -27.25
N TYR A 5 12.80 20.62 -27.42
CA TYR A 5 11.97 21.58 -26.70
C TYR A 5 10.56 21.76 -27.23
N ILE A 6 10.31 21.40 -28.49
CA ILE A 6 9.00 21.64 -29.14
C ILE A 6 8.03 20.48 -28.95
N ALA A 7 8.49 19.29 -28.59
CA ALA A 7 7.63 18.11 -28.42
C ALA A 7 6.98 17.99 -27.05
N PHE A 8 7.37 18.81 -26.06
CA PHE A 8 6.93 18.64 -24.67
C PHE A 8 5.85 19.62 -24.19
N ASN A 9 5.36 20.52 -25.05
CA ASN A 9 4.42 21.58 -24.63
C ASN A 9 2.96 21.35 -25.03
N THR A 10 2.63 20.21 -25.58
CA THR A 10 1.23 19.90 -25.89
C THR A 10 0.89 18.46 -25.50
N GLY A 11 0.08 18.34 -24.46
CA GLY A 11 -0.84 17.22 -24.38
C GLY A 11 -0.28 15.97 -23.72
N VAL A 12 -0.98 15.58 -22.72
CA VAL A 12 -1.07 14.25 -22.15
C VAL A 12 -1.03 13.21 -23.29
N LYS A 13 0.08 12.48 -23.43
CA LYS A 13 0.10 11.30 -24.29
C LYS A 13 -0.71 10.22 -23.58
N VAL A 14 -1.94 10.01 -24.03
CA VAL A 14 -2.67 8.78 -23.75
C VAL A 14 -1.95 7.70 -24.55
N THR A 15 -1.07 6.95 -23.89
CA THR A 15 -0.48 5.75 -24.50
C THR A 15 -1.56 4.73 -24.72
N ASP A 16 -1.45 3.97 -25.82
CA ASP A 16 -2.43 2.95 -26.18
C ASP A 16 -2.81 2.08 -24.98
N ARG A 17 -4.12 1.82 -24.87
CA ARG A 17 -4.74 1.09 -23.76
C ARG A 17 -4.00 -0.22 -23.54
N CYS A 18 -3.33 -0.38 -22.39
CA CYS A 18 -2.83 -1.68 -21.95
C CYS A 18 -4.01 -2.60 -21.68
N LYS A 19 -4.48 -3.28 -22.72
CA LYS A 19 -5.59 -4.21 -22.65
C LYS A 19 -5.06 -5.61 -22.45
N MET A 20 -4.96 -6.03 -21.18
CA MET A 20 -4.82 -7.45 -20.90
C MET A 20 -6.00 -8.22 -21.47
N ARG A 21 -5.75 -9.44 -21.91
CA ARG A 21 -6.79 -10.31 -22.47
C ARG A 21 -6.62 -11.75 -22.02
N PHE A 22 -7.69 -12.51 -22.14
CA PHE A 22 -7.63 -13.96 -22.02
C PHE A 22 -7.19 -14.59 -23.33
N LYS A 23 -6.15 -15.40 -23.29
CA LYS A 23 -5.88 -16.38 -24.31
C LYS A 23 -6.59 -17.67 -23.94
N ILE A 24 -7.68 -17.96 -24.65
CA ILE A 24 -8.54 -19.11 -24.38
C ILE A 24 -8.02 -20.32 -25.14
N SER A 25 -7.98 -21.47 -24.47
CA SER A 25 -7.73 -22.78 -25.03
C SER A 25 -8.87 -23.71 -24.66
N ALA A 26 -9.41 -24.41 -25.68
CA ALA A 26 -10.37 -25.48 -25.48
C ALA A 26 -9.63 -26.73 -25.03
N GLN A 27 -10.11 -27.38 -23.98
CA GLN A 27 -9.62 -28.67 -23.59
C GLN A 27 -10.14 -29.76 -24.54
N ASN A 28 -9.36 -30.77 -24.76
CA ASN A 28 -9.54 -31.76 -25.84
C ASN A 28 -10.84 -32.60 -25.76
N ARG A 29 -11.14 -33.25 -26.88
CA ARG A 29 -12.39 -33.92 -27.25
C ARG A 29 -12.93 -35.07 -26.37
N ASN A 30 -12.29 -35.43 -25.25
CA ASN A 30 -12.72 -36.46 -24.32
C ASN A 30 -13.35 -35.90 -23.04
N GLY A 31 -14.05 -34.78 -23.12
CA GLY A 31 -14.75 -34.14 -22.02
C GLY A 31 -16.18 -34.67 -21.81
N HIS A 32 -16.97 -33.86 -21.13
CA HIS A 32 -18.39 -34.14 -20.94
C HIS A 32 -19.13 -34.11 -22.27
N LYS A 33 -20.13 -35.01 -22.43
CA LYS A 33 -20.91 -35.12 -23.63
C LYS A 33 -21.95 -34.02 -23.78
N ARG A 34 -22.35 -33.43 -22.62
CA ARG A 34 -23.37 -32.39 -22.52
C ARG A 34 -22.97 -31.33 -21.51
N LEU A 35 -23.91 -30.55 -21.05
CA LEU A 35 -23.79 -29.43 -20.15
C LEU A 35 -22.84 -29.68 -18.95
N VAL A 36 -21.86 -28.79 -18.77
CA VAL A 36 -21.03 -28.73 -17.55
C VAL A 36 -21.57 -27.60 -16.68
N THR A 37 -21.91 -27.93 -15.44
CA THR A 37 -22.48 -26.96 -14.50
C THR A 37 -21.42 -26.32 -13.61
N CYS A 38 -20.42 -27.10 -13.20
CA CYS A 38 -19.49 -26.70 -12.16
C CYS A 38 -18.05 -26.96 -12.56
N VAL A 39 -17.16 -26.07 -12.14
CA VAL A 39 -15.71 -26.20 -12.29
C VAL A 39 -15.00 -25.67 -11.05
N ALA A 40 -13.95 -26.35 -10.61
CA ALA A 40 -13.14 -25.91 -9.48
C ALA A 40 -11.68 -26.33 -9.64
N TRP A 41 -10.74 -25.46 -9.23
CA TRP A 41 -9.32 -25.76 -9.20
C TRP A 41 -8.95 -26.51 -7.90
N SER A 42 -8.29 -27.65 -8.06
CA SER A 42 -7.68 -28.39 -6.94
C SER A 42 -6.27 -27.87 -6.65
N SER A 43 -5.52 -27.59 -7.70
CA SER A 43 -4.17 -27.00 -7.65
C SER A 43 -4.00 -26.04 -8.83
N THR A 44 -2.84 -25.42 -8.98
CA THR A 44 -2.56 -24.56 -10.15
C THR A 44 -2.48 -25.31 -11.49
N GLU A 45 -2.50 -26.62 -11.48
CA GLU A 45 -2.35 -27.48 -12.66
C GLU A 45 -3.47 -28.52 -12.80
N GLU A 46 -4.42 -28.55 -11.85
CA GLU A 46 -5.47 -29.56 -11.82
C GLU A 46 -6.84 -28.92 -11.61
N ILE A 47 -7.74 -29.18 -12.54
CA ILE A 47 -9.13 -28.69 -12.53
C ILE A 47 -10.06 -29.88 -12.41
N TYR A 48 -11.13 -29.73 -11.65
CA TYR A 48 -12.23 -30.67 -11.60
C TYR A 48 -13.48 -30.07 -12.25
N SER A 49 -14.22 -30.88 -13.00
CA SER A 49 -15.49 -30.49 -13.60
C SER A 49 -16.55 -31.56 -13.38
N CYS A 50 -17.78 -31.10 -13.23
CA CYS A 50 -18.94 -31.94 -13.07
C CYS A 50 -20.00 -31.60 -14.11
N GLY A 51 -20.51 -32.59 -14.81
CA GLY A 51 -21.56 -32.42 -15.83
C GLY A 51 -22.96 -32.64 -15.25
N TYR A 52 -23.94 -32.03 -15.88
CA TYR A 52 -25.37 -32.26 -15.67
C TYR A 52 -25.87 -33.14 -16.80
N ASP A 53 -26.84 -34.02 -16.54
CA ASP A 53 -27.51 -34.77 -17.58
C ASP A 53 -26.69 -35.92 -18.24
N PHE A 54 -27.01 -37.16 -17.93
CA PHE A 54 -26.51 -38.43 -18.53
C PHE A 54 -24.99 -38.72 -18.40
N ASP A 55 -24.17 -37.77 -18.06
CA ASP A 55 -22.72 -38.03 -17.90
C ASP A 55 -22.33 -38.43 -16.49
N HIS A 56 -23.00 -37.86 -15.46
CA HIS A 56 -22.77 -38.08 -14.04
C HIS A 56 -21.30 -38.24 -13.63
N LEU A 57 -20.38 -37.65 -14.43
CA LEU A 57 -18.94 -37.84 -14.31
C LEU A 57 -18.31 -36.67 -13.55
N LEU A 58 -17.40 -37.04 -12.66
CA LEU A 58 -16.39 -36.12 -12.15
C LEU A 58 -15.10 -36.32 -12.93
N ILE A 59 -14.70 -35.30 -13.70
CA ILE A 59 -13.50 -35.36 -14.55
C ILE A 59 -12.43 -34.45 -13.97
N ALA A 60 -11.21 -34.97 -13.81
CA ALA A 60 -10.01 -34.18 -13.52
C ALA A 60 -9.25 -33.88 -14.80
N TRP A 61 -8.83 -32.62 -14.93
CA TRP A 61 -8.05 -32.11 -16.06
C TRP A 61 -6.67 -31.73 -15.57
N HIS A 62 -5.65 -32.38 -16.05
CA HIS A 62 -4.25 -32.10 -15.73
C HIS A 62 -3.66 -31.22 -16.82
N LEU A 63 -3.13 -30.05 -16.43
CA LEU A 63 -2.58 -29.03 -17.34
C LEU A 63 -1.05 -29.13 -17.38
N GLU A 64 -0.50 -30.07 -18.13
CA GLU A 64 0.94 -30.18 -18.31
C GLU A 64 1.41 -29.53 -19.62
N GLY A 65 2.39 -28.61 -19.53
CA GLY A 65 3.06 -28.03 -20.70
C GLY A 65 2.17 -27.27 -21.70
N GLY A 66 0.90 -27.02 -21.37
CA GLY A 66 -0.08 -26.38 -22.27
C GLY A 66 -1.03 -27.34 -22.97
N THR A 67 -0.88 -28.63 -22.76
CA THR A 67 -1.85 -29.68 -23.14
C THR A 67 -2.60 -30.13 -21.89
N ALA A 68 -3.89 -30.37 -22.05
CA ALA A 68 -4.69 -30.91 -20.94
C ALA A 68 -5.02 -32.36 -21.21
N HIS A 69 -4.78 -33.17 -20.21
CA HIS A 69 -5.19 -34.56 -20.16
C HIS A 69 -6.37 -34.69 -19.21
N SER A 70 -7.46 -35.33 -19.69
CA SER A 70 -8.62 -35.61 -18.86
C SER A 70 -8.56 -37.03 -18.30
N SER A 71 -8.91 -37.18 -17.04
CA SER A 71 -9.10 -38.48 -16.40
C SER A 71 -10.44 -38.49 -15.68
N ILE A 72 -11.22 -39.57 -15.87
CA ILE A 72 -12.45 -39.78 -15.15
C ILE A 72 -12.09 -40.20 -13.71
N VAL A 73 -12.49 -39.39 -12.74
CA VAL A 73 -12.22 -39.64 -11.32
C VAL A 73 -13.26 -40.60 -10.75
N THR A 74 -14.54 -40.34 -11.01
CA THR A 74 -15.64 -41.19 -10.55
C THR A 74 -16.89 -40.94 -11.40
N GLU A 75 -17.79 -41.94 -11.38
CA GLU A 75 -19.12 -41.84 -11.95
C GLU A 75 -20.12 -41.86 -10.79
N PHE A 76 -20.99 -40.86 -10.73
CA PHE A 76 -22.00 -40.71 -9.71
C PHE A 76 -23.30 -41.44 -10.09
N PRO A 77 -24.21 -41.70 -9.15
CA PRO A 77 -25.54 -42.27 -9.45
C PRO A 77 -26.34 -41.42 -10.43
N ASN A 78 -27.28 -42.04 -11.15
CA ASN A 78 -28.08 -41.40 -12.20
C ASN A 78 -29.00 -40.26 -11.71
N ASP A 79 -29.23 -40.14 -10.41
CA ASP A 79 -29.99 -39.08 -9.74
C ASP A 79 -29.13 -37.94 -9.18
N PHE A 80 -27.84 -37.93 -9.50
CA PHE A 80 -26.90 -36.96 -9.00
C PHE A 80 -26.79 -35.76 -9.98
N TYR A 81 -27.43 -34.64 -9.63
CA TYR A 81 -27.44 -33.40 -10.43
C TYR A 81 -26.71 -32.27 -9.73
N PRO A 82 -25.43 -32.02 -10.04
CA PRO A 82 -24.61 -31.05 -9.35
C PRO A 82 -25.06 -29.61 -9.71
N THR A 83 -25.17 -28.75 -8.71
CA THR A 83 -25.55 -27.34 -8.82
C THR A 83 -24.37 -26.41 -8.62
N ASP A 84 -23.48 -26.71 -7.67
CA ASP A 84 -22.29 -25.90 -7.37
C ASP A 84 -21.15 -26.78 -6.80
N MET A 85 -19.92 -26.32 -6.94
CA MET A 85 -18.75 -27.09 -6.53
C MET A 85 -17.66 -26.16 -6.01
N GLN A 86 -17.08 -26.49 -4.87
CA GLN A 86 -15.97 -25.74 -4.30
C GLN A 86 -15.02 -26.65 -3.51
N TRP A 87 -13.71 -26.51 -3.75
CA TRP A 87 -12.72 -27.11 -2.87
C TRP A 87 -12.66 -26.43 -1.52
N HIS A 88 -12.41 -27.21 -0.47
CA HIS A 88 -12.14 -26.67 0.85
C HIS A 88 -10.92 -25.72 0.75
N PRO A 89 -10.98 -24.47 1.20
CA PRO A 89 -9.84 -23.58 1.20
C PRO A 89 -8.75 -24.20 2.08
N ARG A 90 -7.58 -24.44 1.47
CA ARG A 90 -6.41 -24.91 2.19
C ARG A 90 -5.69 -23.73 2.79
N PRO A 91 -5.57 -23.60 4.10
CA PRO A 91 -4.43 -22.90 4.63
C PRO A 91 -3.20 -23.77 4.31
N ASN A 92 -2.28 -23.30 3.49
CA ASN A 92 -1.04 -23.99 3.09
C ASN A 92 -0.21 -24.51 4.27
N TYR A 93 -0.54 -24.11 5.47
CA TYR A 93 0.08 -24.46 6.74
C TYR A 93 -0.27 -25.87 7.24
N ALA A 94 -1.46 -26.35 6.98
CA ALA A 94 -1.87 -27.67 7.49
C ALA A 94 -1.18 -28.83 6.76
N ALA A 95 -0.72 -28.62 5.53
CA ALA A 95 0.00 -29.62 4.75
C ALA A 95 1.42 -29.92 5.28
N LEU A 96 2.03 -29.00 6.04
CA LEU A 96 3.38 -29.16 6.58
C LEU A 96 3.42 -29.83 7.97
N ILE A 97 2.35 -29.78 8.74
CA ILE A 97 2.37 -30.25 10.14
C ILE A 97 1.76 -31.65 10.32
N THR A 98 0.86 -32.08 9.46
CA THR A 98 0.20 -33.38 9.62
C THR A 98 0.43 -34.28 8.42
N LYS A 99 1.39 -35.21 8.53
CA LYS A 99 1.54 -36.37 7.64
C LYS A 99 0.33 -37.33 7.70
N LYS A 100 -0.78 -36.95 8.32
CA LYS A 100 -1.98 -37.79 8.48
C LYS A 100 -3.20 -37.08 7.95
N GLN A 101 -3.77 -37.67 6.89
CA GLN A 101 -5.04 -37.44 6.21
C GLN A 101 -5.08 -36.23 5.26
N SER A 102 -5.41 -36.51 4.00
CA SER A 102 -5.69 -35.55 2.95
C SER A 102 -6.83 -34.62 3.35
N LEU A 103 -6.51 -33.37 3.56
CA LEU A 103 -7.48 -32.30 3.83
C LEU A 103 -8.24 -31.88 2.56
N ASP A 104 -8.07 -32.59 1.46
CA ASP A 104 -8.62 -32.32 0.16
C ASP A 104 -10.06 -32.77 0.08
N VAL A 105 -10.96 -31.93 0.52
CA VAL A 105 -12.41 -32.18 0.47
C VAL A 105 -13.05 -31.27 -0.56
N LEU A 106 -13.73 -31.86 -1.51
CA LEU A 106 -14.55 -31.20 -2.50
C LEU A 106 -16.00 -31.18 -2.01
N LEU A 107 -16.57 -29.99 -1.92
CA LEU A 107 -17.98 -29.79 -1.71
C LEU A 107 -18.68 -29.84 -3.05
N ILE A 108 -19.75 -30.63 -3.16
CA ILE A 108 -20.67 -30.62 -4.30
C ILE A 108 -22.10 -30.50 -3.75
N THR A 109 -22.84 -29.52 -4.21
CA THR A 109 -24.27 -29.37 -3.93
C THR A 109 -25.09 -29.94 -5.05
N THR A 110 -26.28 -30.46 -4.74
CA THR A 110 -27.12 -31.19 -5.69
C THR A 110 -28.58 -30.70 -5.70
N ALA A 111 -29.24 -30.91 -6.81
CA ALA A 111 -30.63 -30.49 -7.02
C ALA A 111 -31.65 -31.27 -6.16
N ASP A 112 -31.27 -32.41 -5.57
CA ASP A 112 -32.11 -33.18 -4.62
C ASP A 112 -32.11 -32.61 -3.18
N GLY A 113 -31.51 -31.45 -2.99
CA GLY A 113 -31.46 -30.76 -1.70
C GLY A 113 -30.33 -31.18 -0.78
N LYS A 114 -29.38 -31.96 -1.28
CA LYS A 114 -28.23 -32.45 -0.52
C LYS A 114 -26.97 -31.66 -0.81
N TYR A 115 -26.00 -31.86 0.05
CA TYR A 115 -24.59 -31.57 -0.29
C TYR A 115 -23.71 -32.77 0.06
N HIS A 116 -22.67 -32.95 -0.72
CA HIS A 116 -21.75 -34.06 -0.60
C HIS A 116 -20.34 -33.56 -0.34
N LEU A 117 -19.65 -34.23 0.57
CA LEU A 117 -18.22 -34.01 0.79
C LEU A 117 -17.48 -35.16 0.12
N VAL A 118 -16.72 -34.87 -0.91
CA VAL A 118 -16.03 -35.82 -1.78
C VAL A 118 -14.52 -35.65 -1.60
N ASN A 119 -13.78 -36.74 -1.51
CA ASN A 119 -12.32 -36.68 -1.46
C ASN A 119 -11.71 -36.58 -2.88
N LYS A 120 -10.41 -36.36 -2.96
CA LYS A 120 -9.69 -36.21 -4.22
C LYS A 120 -9.83 -37.43 -5.16
N ASN A 121 -10.10 -38.62 -4.64
CA ASN A 121 -10.30 -39.85 -5.40
C ASN A 121 -11.75 -40.06 -5.84
N GLY A 122 -12.63 -39.05 -5.68
CA GLY A 122 -14.02 -39.12 -6.08
C GLY A 122 -14.95 -39.88 -5.15
N ARG A 123 -14.46 -40.40 -3.99
CA ARG A 123 -15.29 -41.09 -3.03
C ARG A 123 -16.08 -40.09 -2.19
N ILE A 124 -17.41 -40.27 -2.11
CA ILE A 124 -18.28 -39.51 -1.22
C ILE A 124 -17.98 -39.95 0.22
N GLU A 125 -17.48 -39.02 1.04
CA GLU A 125 -17.23 -39.26 2.47
C GLU A 125 -18.49 -39.01 3.30
N LYS A 126 -19.26 -37.99 2.90
CA LYS A 126 -20.53 -37.63 3.58
C LYS A 126 -21.56 -37.10 2.58
N SER A 127 -22.80 -37.46 2.81
CA SER A 127 -23.98 -36.93 2.14
C SER A 127 -24.98 -36.44 3.20
N ILE A 128 -25.40 -35.19 3.07
CA ILE A 128 -26.24 -34.54 4.10
C ILE A 128 -27.42 -33.87 3.43
N ASP A 129 -28.62 -34.16 3.91
CA ASP A 129 -29.85 -33.51 3.51
C ASP A 129 -29.88 -32.08 4.08
N ALA A 130 -29.67 -31.10 3.19
CA ALA A 130 -29.54 -29.72 3.60
C ALA A 130 -30.85 -28.93 3.44
N HIS A 131 -31.53 -29.04 2.33
CA HIS A 131 -32.68 -28.22 1.96
C HIS A 131 -33.86 -29.03 1.45
N LYS A 132 -35.04 -28.43 1.51
CA LYS A 132 -36.23 -28.95 0.85
C LYS A 132 -36.34 -28.33 -0.55
N GLY A 133 -36.05 -29.10 -1.60
CA GLY A 133 -35.82 -28.60 -2.95
C GLY A 133 -34.29 -28.45 -3.22
N ALA A 134 -33.94 -27.91 -4.36
CA ALA A 134 -32.54 -27.84 -4.78
C ALA A 134 -31.65 -27.04 -3.82
N THR A 135 -30.48 -27.59 -3.50
CA THR A 135 -29.40 -26.80 -2.89
C THR A 135 -28.71 -26.02 -4.00
N THR A 136 -28.94 -24.70 -4.09
CA THR A 136 -28.50 -23.85 -5.19
C THR A 136 -27.03 -23.55 -5.15
N VAL A 137 -26.47 -23.34 -3.96
CA VAL A 137 -25.07 -22.92 -3.80
C VAL A 137 -24.49 -23.38 -2.46
N GLY A 138 -23.20 -23.70 -2.46
CA GLY A 138 -22.42 -24.04 -1.29
C GLY A 138 -21.10 -23.29 -1.24
N ARG A 139 -20.79 -22.64 -0.11
CA ARG A 139 -19.56 -21.86 0.05
C ARG A 139 -18.88 -22.12 1.38
N TRP A 140 -17.61 -22.48 1.32
CA TRP A 140 -16.75 -22.52 2.49
C TRP A 140 -16.43 -21.11 2.98
N SER A 141 -16.32 -20.93 4.31
CA SER A 141 -15.69 -19.74 4.89
C SER A 141 -14.22 -19.66 4.49
N SER A 142 -13.63 -18.48 4.48
CA SER A 142 -12.24 -18.27 4.05
C SER A 142 -11.23 -19.06 4.89
N ASP A 143 -11.54 -19.30 6.16
CA ASP A 143 -10.75 -20.10 7.10
C ASP A 143 -11.04 -21.62 7.02
N GLY A 144 -12.01 -22.03 6.22
CA GLY A 144 -12.45 -23.43 6.11
C GLY A 144 -13.15 -24.00 7.34
N SER A 145 -13.47 -23.20 8.35
CA SER A 145 -14.07 -23.66 9.60
C SER A 145 -15.58 -23.91 9.51
N ALA A 146 -16.25 -23.25 8.55
CA ALA A 146 -17.68 -23.31 8.35
C ALA A 146 -18.04 -23.47 6.87
N LEU A 147 -19.18 -24.09 6.63
CA LEU A 147 -19.82 -24.25 5.32
C LEU A 147 -21.17 -23.55 5.33
N LEU A 148 -21.43 -22.76 4.29
CA LEU A 148 -22.71 -22.12 4.04
C LEU A 148 -23.43 -22.84 2.92
N THR A 149 -24.72 -23.17 3.08
CA THR A 149 -25.56 -23.66 2.02
C THR A 149 -26.82 -22.80 1.90
N ALA A 150 -27.29 -22.61 0.68
CA ALA A 150 -28.55 -21.97 0.38
C ALA A 150 -29.37 -22.83 -0.59
N GLY A 151 -30.70 -22.71 -0.51
CA GLY A 151 -31.59 -23.53 -1.30
C GLY A 151 -32.80 -22.79 -1.82
N GLU A 152 -33.57 -23.51 -2.64
CA GLU A 152 -34.87 -23.06 -3.15
C GLU A 152 -35.91 -22.83 -2.04
N ASP A 153 -35.74 -23.50 -0.88
CA ASP A 153 -36.59 -23.34 0.30
C ASP A 153 -36.42 -21.97 0.97
N GLY A 154 -35.59 -21.09 0.44
CA GLY A 154 -35.32 -19.77 0.99
C GLY A 154 -34.55 -19.77 2.31
N LEU A 155 -33.96 -20.89 2.69
CA LEU A 155 -33.14 -21.01 3.88
C LEU A 155 -31.66 -20.83 3.56
N ILE A 156 -30.92 -20.22 4.51
CA ILE A 156 -29.46 -20.24 4.54
C ILE A 156 -29.04 -20.92 5.85
N LYS A 157 -28.23 -21.96 5.70
CA LYS A 157 -27.75 -22.79 6.79
C LYS A 157 -26.24 -22.75 6.91
N VAL A 158 -25.73 -22.69 8.12
CA VAL A 158 -24.30 -22.79 8.43
C VAL A 158 -24.01 -24.13 9.08
N TRP A 159 -23.04 -24.83 8.53
CA TRP A 159 -22.62 -26.15 8.94
C TRP A 159 -21.19 -26.13 9.46
N SER A 160 -20.86 -27.05 10.33
CA SER A 160 -19.47 -27.32 10.68
C SER A 160 -18.80 -28.12 9.56
N ARG A 161 -17.47 -28.13 9.55
CA ARG A 161 -16.67 -28.98 8.65
C ARG A 161 -17.04 -30.47 8.77
N SER A 162 -17.51 -30.91 9.92
CA SER A 162 -17.97 -32.29 10.16
C SER A 162 -19.38 -32.56 9.64
N GLY A 163 -20.08 -31.58 9.06
CA GLY A 163 -21.43 -31.72 8.54
C GLY A 163 -22.53 -31.54 9.60
N MET A 164 -22.21 -31.00 10.78
CA MET A 164 -23.24 -30.71 11.80
C MET A 164 -23.81 -29.32 11.56
N LEU A 165 -25.13 -29.19 11.60
CA LEU A 165 -25.84 -27.92 11.49
C LEU A 165 -25.50 -27.06 12.71
N ARG A 166 -24.89 -25.85 12.44
CA ARG A 166 -24.60 -24.88 13.50
C ARG A 166 -25.77 -23.92 13.73
N SER A 167 -26.27 -23.34 12.62
CA SER A 167 -27.39 -22.38 12.69
C SER A 167 -28.15 -22.26 11.38
N VAL A 168 -29.37 -21.77 11.46
CA VAL A 168 -30.16 -21.32 10.32
C VAL A 168 -30.13 -19.78 10.37
N VAL A 169 -29.40 -19.16 9.43
CA VAL A 169 -29.14 -17.71 9.41
C VAL A 169 -30.33 -16.94 8.83
N VAL A 170 -30.91 -17.47 7.77
CA VAL A 170 -32.05 -16.84 7.07
C VAL A 170 -33.16 -17.84 6.92
N LYS A 171 -34.39 -17.34 7.12
CA LYS A 171 -35.67 -18.05 6.86
C LYS A 171 -36.50 -17.16 5.95
N GLY A 172 -36.39 -17.35 4.65
CA GLY A 172 -37.11 -16.62 3.62
C GLY A 172 -38.19 -17.49 2.98
N MET A 173 -39.02 -16.86 2.14
CA MET A 173 -40.02 -17.53 1.32
C MET A 173 -39.64 -17.62 -0.16
N PHE A 174 -38.58 -16.96 -0.56
CA PHE A 174 -38.12 -16.90 -1.95
C PHE A 174 -36.82 -17.66 -2.12
N PRO A 175 -36.63 -18.33 -3.27
CA PRO A 175 -35.38 -19.01 -3.58
C PRO A 175 -34.19 -18.09 -3.49
N ILE A 176 -33.08 -18.61 -3.00
CA ILE A 176 -31.78 -17.92 -2.93
C ILE A 176 -30.89 -18.52 -3.99
N LEU A 177 -30.51 -17.69 -4.97
CA LEU A 177 -29.72 -18.15 -6.13
C LEU A 177 -28.21 -18.10 -5.86
N SER A 178 -27.73 -17.14 -5.08
CA SER A 178 -26.30 -17.00 -4.82
C SER A 178 -26.03 -16.43 -3.44
N VAL A 179 -24.94 -16.89 -2.82
CA VAL A 179 -24.48 -16.42 -1.49
C VAL A 179 -22.97 -16.24 -1.48
N ALA A 180 -22.49 -15.36 -0.61
CA ALA A 180 -21.06 -15.15 -0.36
C ALA A 180 -20.80 -14.80 1.11
N TRP A 181 -19.63 -15.18 1.59
CA TRP A 181 -19.09 -14.76 2.87
C TRP A 181 -18.43 -13.38 2.76
N SER A 182 -18.56 -12.55 3.80
CA SER A 182 -17.70 -11.38 3.96
C SER A 182 -16.24 -11.81 4.19
N SER A 183 -15.31 -10.88 3.97
CA SER A 183 -13.87 -11.14 4.17
C SER A 183 -13.52 -11.58 5.59
N ASP A 184 -14.25 -11.07 6.59
CA ASP A 184 -14.10 -11.39 8.02
C ASP A 184 -14.98 -12.56 8.49
N CYS A 185 -15.74 -13.19 7.59
CA CYS A 185 -16.69 -14.29 7.90
C CYS A 185 -17.76 -13.94 8.95
N THR A 186 -18.03 -12.67 9.21
CA THR A 186 -19.04 -12.24 10.19
C THR A 186 -20.40 -11.93 9.57
N THR A 187 -20.42 -11.68 8.26
CA THR A 187 -21.61 -11.31 7.50
C THR A 187 -21.79 -12.23 6.31
N VAL A 188 -23.04 -12.59 6.03
CA VAL A 188 -23.46 -13.33 4.85
C VAL A 188 -24.19 -12.38 3.91
N LEU A 189 -23.75 -12.36 2.65
CA LEU A 189 -24.43 -11.66 1.56
C LEU A 189 -25.19 -12.68 0.71
N TYR A 190 -26.43 -12.39 0.38
CA TYR A 190 -27.23 -13.26 -0.48
C TYR A 190 -28.14 -12.49 -1.44
N SER A 191 -28.49 -13.13 -2.54
CA SER A 191 -29.43 -12.61 -3.53
C SER A 191 -30.86 -13.01 -3.15
N GLN A 192 -31.80 -12.06 -3.25
CA GLN A 192 -33.22 -12.30 -3.07
C GLN A 192 -34.01 -11.49 -4.12
N GLY A 193 -34.41 -12.14 -5.19
CA GLY A 193 -34.96 -11.45 -6.34
C GLY A 193 -33.97 -10.42 -6.93
N ALA A 194 -34.39 -9.18 -7.07
CA ALA A 194 -33.56 -8.06 -7.56
C ALA A 194 -32.68 -7.43 -6.47
N HIS A 195 -32.73 -7.94 -5.25
CA HIS A 195 -32.07 -7.33 -4.09
C HIS A 195 -30.86 -8.12 -3.61
N LEU A 196 -29.88 -7.37 -3.12
CA LEU A 196 -28.80 -7.88 -2.27
C LEU A 196 -29.16 -7.66 -0.80
N THR A 197 -28.99 -8.69 0.01
CA THR A 197 -29.27 -8.63 1.45
C THR A 197 -28.04 -9.01 2.24
N PHE A 198 -27.65 -8.13 3.17
CA PHE A 198 -26.56 -8.34 4.11
C PHE A 198 -27.14 -8.81 5.44
N GLN A 199 -26.76 -9.99 5.89
CA GLN A 199 -27.15 -10.58 7.17
C GLN A 199 -25.91 -10.81 8.02
N SER A 200 -25.80 -10.12 9.13
CA SER A 200 -24.76 -10.42 10.12
C SER A 200 -25.11 -11.70 10.87
N LEU A 201 -24.08 -12.48 11.19
CA LEU A 201 -24.23 -13.67 12.04
C LEU A 201 -24.48 -13.33 13.51
N ASN A 202 -24.23 -12.10 13.93
CA ASN A 202 -24.56 -11.63 15.27
C ASN A 202 -26.08 -11.51 15.43
N SER A 203 -26.61 -12.14 16.47
CA SER A 203 -28.07 -12.38 16.67
C SER A 203 -28.94 -11.12 16.76
N ASN A 204 -28.40 -9.93 16.95
CA ASN A 204 -29.15 -8.69 17.21
C ASN A 204 -29.21 -7.71 16.04
N SER A 205 -28.63 -8.04 14.87
CA SER A 205 -28.61 -7.13 13.74
C SER A 205 -29.75 -7.39 12.75
N LYS A 206 -30.47 -6.34 12.36
CA LYS A 206 -31.47 -6.41 11.30
C LYS A 206 -30.80 -6.59 9.94
N PRO A 207 -31.37 -7.42 9.03
CA PRO A 207 -30.85 -7.57 7.68
C PRO A 207 -30.94 -6.22 6.94
N ARG A 208 -29.89 -5.88 6.21
CA ARG A 208 -29.87 -4.70 5.35
C ARG A 208 -30.11 -5.13 3.91
N LYS A 209 -31.19 -4.66 3.33
CA LYS A 209 -31.63 -4.99 1.98
C LYS A 209 -31.45 -3.79 1.06
N LEU A 210 -30.88 -3.99 -0.12
CA LEU A 210 -30.72 -2.94 -1.13
C LEU A 210 -31.17 -3.47 -2.50
N LEU A 211 -31.80 -2.62 -3.29
CA LEU A 211 -32.16 -2.90 -4.67
C LEU A 211 -30.90 -2.82 -5.52
N ALA A 212 -30.49 -3.94 -6.11
CA ALA A 212 -29.25 -4.05 -6.83
C ALA A 212 -29.42 -4.00 -8.36
N HIS A 213 -30.39 -4.74 -8.90
CA HIS A 213 -30.65 -4.90 -10.34
C HIS A 213 -32.11 -4.65 -10.69
N ASP A 214 -32.37 -4.40 -11.96
CA ASP A 214 -33.73 -4.24 -12.48
C ASP A 214 -34.44 -5.60 -12.70
N GLY A 215 -33.68 -6.71 -12.71
CA GLY A 215 -34.13 -8.09 -12.80
C GLY A 215 -33.57 -8.93 -11.66
N LEU A 216 -33.63 -10.25 -11.78
CA LEU A 216 -33.09 -11.18 -10.80
C LEU A 216 -31.57 -11.06 -10.70
N VAL A 217 -31.06 -11.07 -9.47
CA VAL A 217 -29.63 -11.23 -9.22
C VAL A 217 -29.29 -12.70 -9.30
N LEU A 218 -28.63 -13.10 -10.39
CA LEU A 218 -28.31 -14.49 -10.68
C LEU A 218 -27.08 -14.97 -9.92
N VAL A 219 -26.05 -14.12 -9.86
CA VAL A 219 -24.74 -14.46 -9.30
C VAL A 219 -24.17 -13.32 -8.48
N LEU A 220 -23.45 -13.67 -7.44
CA LEU A 220 -22.70 -12.71 -6.62
C LEU A 220 -21.39 -13.34 -6.12
N CYS A 221 -20.41 -12.49 -5.89
CA CYS A 221 -19.14 -12.90 -5.33
C CYS A 221 -18.53 -11.77 -4.49
N TRP A 222 -17.95 -12.11 -3.35
CA TRP A 222 -17.30 -11.17 -2.44
C TRP A 222 -15.79 -11.41 -2.45
N SER A 223 -15.01 -10.38 -2.76
CA SER A 223 -13.55 -10.46 -2.70
C SER A 223 -13.07 -10.47 -1.26
N HIS A 224 -12.31 -11.50 -0.89
CA HIS A 224 -11.71 -11.60 0.45
C HIS A 224 -10.58 -10.60 0.67
N THR A 225 -9.93 -10.15 -0.40
CA THR A 225 -8.74 -9.31 -0.31
C THR A 225 -9.06 -7.83 -0.19
N HIS A 226 -9.98 -7.34 -1.02
CA HIS A 226 -10.35 -5.92 -1.07
C HIS A 226 -11.73 -5.64 -0.47
N GLY A 227 -12.45 -6.68 -0.05
CA GLY A 227 -13.79 -6.55 0.49
C GLY A 227 -14.85 -6.12 -0.54
N LEU A 228 -14.49 -6.00 -1.83
CA LEU A 228 -15.39 -5.57 -2.88
C LEU A 228 -16.37 -6.69 -3.26
N ILE A 229 -17.57 -6.29 -3.67
CA ILE A 229 -18.65 -7.20 -4.05
C ILE A 229 -18.95 -7.03 -5.52
N ILE A 230 -19.17 -8.14 -6.23
CA ILE A 230 -19.70 -8.14 -7.59
C ILE A 230 -21.05 -8.83 -7.59
N SER A 231 -21.99 -8.26 -8.35
CA SER A 231 -23.26 -8.89 -8.68
C SER A 231 -23.46 -8.91 -10.19
N GLY A 232 -24.06 -9.98 -10.69
CA GLY A 232 -24.49 -10.12 -12.07
C GLY A 232 -25.98 -10.45 -12.10
N GLY A 233 -26.72 -9.81 -13.00
CA GLY A 233 -28.17 -9.91 -13.05
C GLY A 233 -28.71 -10.34 -14.41
N GLU A 234 -30.00 -10.64 -14.41
CA GLU A 234 -30.82 -10.89 -15.60
C GLU A 234 -30.93 -9.64 -16.48
N ASP A 235 -30.74 -8.43 -15.91
CA ASP A 235 -30.70 -7.14 -16.59
C ASP A 235 -29.50 -6.96 -17.51
N CYS A 236 -28.73 -8.01 -17.76
CA CYS A 236 -27.54 -8.03 -18.60
C CYS A 236 -26.42 -7.08 -18.11
N ARG A 237 -26.42 -6.72 -16.83
CA ARG A 237 -25.41 -5.87 -16.22
C ARG A 237 -24.65 -6.60 -15.13
N TYR A 238 -23.39 -6.24 -14.94
CA TYR A 238 -22.67 -6.50 -13.70
C TYR A 238 -22.39 -5.19 -12.98
N LYS A 239 -22.39 -5.24 -11.66
CA LYS A 239 -22.17 -4.09 -10.81
C LYS A 239 -21.13 -4.41 -9.74
N VAL A 240 -20.34 -3.41 -9.37
CA VAL A 240 -19.34 -3.51 -8.29
C VAL A 240 -19.78 -2.62 -7.13
N TRP A 241 -19.69 -3.16 -5.92
CA TRP A 241 -20.17 -2.52 -4.68
C TRP A 241 -19.06 -2.51 -3.65
N ASP A 242 -19.09 -1.55 -2.76
CA ASP A 242 -18.27 -1.54 -1.56
C ASP A 242 -18.86 -2.49 -0.48
N PRO A 243 -18.12 -2.81 0.59
CA PRO A 243 -18.62 -3.62 1.70
C PRO A 243 -19.86 -3.03 2.39
N ASN A 244 -20.05 -1.73 2.28
CA ASN A 244 -21.18 -0.99 2.82
C ASN A 244 -22.38 -0.95 1.87
N GLY A 245 -22.29 -1.58 0.69
CA GLY A 245 -23.36 -1.63 -0.29
C GLY A 245 -23.55 -0.33 -1.08
N ALA A 246 -22.53 0.56 -1.13
CA ALA A 246 -22.54 1.65 -2.08
C ALA A 246 -22.10 1.16 -3.46
N GLN A 247 -22.82 1.53 -4.51
CA GLN A 247 -22.49 1.15 -5.87
C GLN A 247 -21.28 1.96 -6.37
N LEU A 248 -20.19 1.27 -6.66
CA LEU A 248 -18.97 1.88 -7.21
C LEU A 248 -19.00 1.93 -8.75
N PHE A 249 -19.53 0.87 -9.37
CA PHE A 249 -19.55 0.73 -10.82
C PHE A 249 -20.81 0.00 -11.29
N SER A 250 -21.29 0.36 -12.50
CA SER A 250 -22.32 -0.39 -13.23
C SER A 250 -21.91 -0.47 -14.69
N SER A 251 -21.91 -1.68 -15.24
CA SER A 251 -21.58 -1.89 -16.65
C SER A 251 -22.66 -1.31 -17.57
N SER A 252 -22.31 -1.10 -18.84
CA SER A 252 -23.32 -0.97 -19.89
C SER A 252 -24.18 -2.24 -20.00
N ILE A 253 -25.38 -2.12 -20.53
CA ILE A 253 -26.24 -3.29 -20.81
C ILE A 253 -25.52 -4.17 -21.83
N GLY A 254 -25.41 -5.45 -21.52
CA GLY A 254 -24.92 -6.47 -22.43
C GLY A 254 -26.01 -7.08 -23.27
N ASP A 255 -25.65 -7.96 -24.21
CA ASP A 255 -26.61 -8.66 -25.09
C ASP A 255 -27.34 -9.79 -24.36
N TYR A 256 -26.74 -10.35 -23.31
CA TYR A 256 -27.23 -11.54 -22.60
C TYR A 256 -27.06 -11.39 -21.07
N PRO A 257 -27.88 -12.11 -20.28
CA PRO A 257 -27.76 -12.17 -18.82
C PRO A 257 -26.38 -12.60 -18.37
N ILE A 258 -25.98 -12.12 -17.20
CA ILE A 258 -24.71 -12.53 -16.57
C ILE A 258 -24.95 -13.82 -15.81
N THR A 259 -24.35 -14.91 -16.29
CA THR A 259 -24.58 -16.26 -15.74
C THR A 259 -23.55 -16.66 -14.68
N SER A 260 -22.33 -16.07 -14.73
CA SER A 260 -21.27 -16.38 -13.79
C SER A 260 -20.34 -15.20 -13.54
N VAL A 261 -19.88 -15.06 -12.30
CA VAL A 261 -18.84 -14.09 -11.90
C VAL A 261 -17.89 -14.73 -10.90
N SER A 262 -16.62 -14.37 -10.97
CA SER A 262 -15.63 -14.85 -10.02
C SER A 262 -14.48 -13.87 -9.87
N TRP A 263 -14.09 -13.58 -8.62
CA TRP A 263 -12.87 -12.83 -8.30
C TRP A 263 -11.62 -13.67 -8.49
N SER A 264 -10.56 -13.05 -8.97
CA SER A 264 -9.22 -13.63 -8.88
C SER A 264 -8.82 -13.78 -7.42
N PHE A 265 -7.91 -14.68 -7.13
CA PHE A 265 -7.47 -14.93 -5.77
C PHE A 265 -6.75 -13.71 -5.14
N THR A 266 -6.06 -12.89 -5.95
CA THR A 266 -5.47 -11.61 -5.53
C THR A 266 -6.51 -10.51 -5.32
N GLY A 267 -7.70 -10.64 -5.92
CA GLY A 267 -8.75 -9.62 -5.88
C GLY A 267 -8.53 -8.43 -6.81
N ASP A 268 -7.47 -8.42 -7.62
CA ASP A 268 -7.19 -7.32 -8.54
C ASP A 268 -8.03 -7.40 -9.82
N TYR A 269 -8.43 -8.62 -10.20
CA TYR A 269 -9.23 -8.90 -11.38
C TYR A 269 -10.45 -9.74 -11.05
N PHE A 270 -11.44 -9.68 -11.92
CA PHE A 270 -12.54 -10.62 -11.93
C PHE A 270 -12.95 -10.98 -13.35
N ALA A 271 -13.56 -12.14 -13.50
CA ALA A 271 -14.11 -12.60 -14.76
C ALA A 271 -15.64 -12.58 -14.71
N VAL A 272 -16.25 -12.21 -15.84
CA VAL A 272 -17.70 -12.17 -16.02
C VAL A 272 -18.06 -13.04 -17.21
N GLY A 273 -18.84 -14.07 -16.99
CA GLY A 273 -19.32 -15.00 -18.00
C GLY A 273 -20.77 -14.74 -18.36
N SER A 274 -21.07 -14.87 -19.66
CA SER A 274 -22.39 -14.75 -20.24
C SER A 274 -22.51 -15.73 -21.41
N PHE A 275 -23.54 -15.60 -22.24
CA PHE A 275 -23.68 -16.43 -23.41
C PHE A 275 -22.59 -16.11 -24.45
N ASN A 276 -21.81 -17.13 -24.84
CA ASN A 276 -20.71 -17.02 -25.80
C ASN A 276 -19.66 -15.92 -25.50
N THR A 277 -19.61 -15.38 -24.30
CA THR A 277 -18.71 -14.29 -23.97
C THR A 277 -18.11 -14.42 -22.58
N ILE A 278 -16.83 -14.06 -22.49
CA ILE A 278 -16.15 -13.82 -21.22
C ILE A 278 -15.48 -12.46 -21.24
N LYS A 279 -15.57 -11.74 -20.12
CA LYS A 279 -14.90 -10.45 -19.91
C LYS A 279 -13.86 -10.59 -18.81
N LEU A 280 -12.70 -10.00 -19.01
CA LEU A 280 -11.72 -9.76 -17.95
C LEU A 280 -11.90 -8.32 -17.48
N CYS A 281 -12.18 -8.15 -16.19
CA CYS A 281 -12.37 -6.84 -15.58
C CYS A 281 -11.40 -6.64 -14.42
N ASP A 282 -11.04 -5.39 -14.16
CA ASP A 282 -10.27 -5.02 -12.97
C ASP A 282 -11.20 -4.75 -11.77
N LYS A 283 -10.63 -4.55 -10.60
CA LYS A 283 -11.37 -4.30 -9.35
C LYS A 283 -12.25 -3.06 -9.36
N THR A 284 -12.03 -2.12 -10.28
CA THR A 284 -12.87 -0.93 -10.45
C THR A 284 -14.11 -1.19 -11.28
N GLY A 285 -14.19 -2.36 -11.92
CA GLY A 285 -15.28 -2.75 -12.80
C GLY A 285 -15.01 -2.54 -14.29
N TRP A 286 -13.86 -1.92 -14.64
CA TRP A 286 -13.52 -1.69 -16.03
C TRP A 286 -13.13 -2.99 -16.74
N SER A 287 -13.63 -3.18 -17.97
CA SER A 287 -13.36 -4.37 -18.78
C SER A 287 -12.10 -4.19 -19.63
N HIS A 288 -11.06 -4.99 -19.35
CA HIS A 288 -9.85 -5.05 -20.15
C HIS A 288 -10.10 -5.68 -21.51
N SER A 289 -10.81 -6.80 -21.53
CA SER A 289 -11.12 -7.51 -22.77
C SER A 289 -12.49 -8.16 -22.71
N LEU A 290 -13.04 -8.35 -23.91
CA LEU A 290 -14.22 -9.15 -24.17
C LEU A 290 -13.83 -10.19 -25.21
N GLU A 291 -13.77 -11.45 -24.79
CA GLU A 291 -13.49 -12.56 -25.69
C GLU A 291 -14.81 -13.22 -26.11
N LYS A 292 -15.03 -13.36 -27.43
CA LYS A 292 -16.15 -14.10 -27.97
C LYS A 292 -15.73 -15.54 -28.24
N ILE A 293 -16.44 -16.46 -27.60
CA ILE A 293 -16.16 -17.89 -27.64
C ILE A 293 -17.45 -18.64 -28.06
N ASN A 294 -17.30 -19.71 -28.81
CA ASN A 294 -18.46 -20.53 -29.19
C ASN A 294 -18.68 -21.65 -28.16
N SER A 295 -19.12 -21.27 -26.96
CA SER A 295 -19.24 -22.16 -25.81
C SER A 295 -20.67 -22.30 -25.27
N GLY A 296 -21.62 -21.51 -25.81
CA GLY A 296 -22.90 -21.33 -25.16
C GLY A 296 -22.79 -20.55 -23.85
N SER A 297 -23.68 -20.74 -22.90
CA SER A 297 -23.65 -20.09 -21.59
C SER A 297 -22.51 -20.60 -20.72
N ILE A 298 -21.83 -19.71 -20.01
CA ILE A 298 -20.79 -20.04 -19.04
C ILE A 298 -21.45 -20.10 -17.66
N TYR A 299 -21.62 -21.29 -17.09
CA TYR A 299 -22.34 -21.48 -15.82
C TYR A 299 -21.47 -21.29 -14.58
N SER A 300 -20.21 -21.65 -14.68
CA SER A 300 -19.27 -21.53 -13.56
C SER A 300 -17.91 -21.05 -14.06
N ILE A 301 -17.29 -20.16 -13.28
CA ILE A 301 -15.94 -19.66 -13.49
C ILE A 301 -15.15 -19.87 -12.21
N ALA A 302 -13.98 -20.48 -12.32
CA ALA A 302 -13.03 -20.64 -11.22
C ALA A 302 -11.67 -20.11 -11.59
N TRP A 303 -11.03 -19.39 -10.67
CA TRP A 303 -9.65 -18.90 -10.81
C TRP A 303 -8.66 -19.86 -10.19
N SER A 304 -7.48 -19.98 -10.81
CA SER A 304 -6.34 -20.64 -10.20
C SER A 304 -5.82 -19.85 -8.98
N SER A 305 -5.20 -20.52 -8.04
CA SER A 305 -4.68 -19.89 -6.81
C SER A 305 -3.62 -18.81 -7.07
N ASP A 306 -2.94 -18.85 -8.21
CA ASP A 306 -1.97 -17.85 -8.67
C ASP A 306 -2.59 -16.67 -9.44
N SER A 307 -3.91 -16.67 -9.64
CA SER A 307 -4.65 -15.61 -10.34
C SER A 307 -4.25 -15.37 -11.80
N THR A 308 -3.57 -16.33 -12.45
CA THR A 308 -3.12 -16.20 -13.83
C THR A 308 -4.02 -16.91 -14.84
N GLN A 309 -4.83 -17.85 -14.35
CA GLN A 309 -5.66 -18.71 -15.17
C GLN A 309 -7.09 -18.75 -14.67
N VAL A 310 -8.02 -18.95 -15.59
CA VAL A 310 -9.43 -19.22 -15.31
C VAL A 310 -9.86 -20.54 -15.95
N ALA A 311 -10.73 -21.25 -15.28
CA ALA A 311 -11.46 -22.38 -15.84
C ALA A 311 -12.94 -22.04 -15.97
N MET A 312 -13.58 -22.47 -17.05
CA MET A 312 -14.96 -22.16 -17.38
C MET A 312 -15.74 -23.43 -17.68
N ALA A 313 -16.89 -23.59 -17.05
CA ALA A 313 -17.85 -24.64 -17.34
C ALA A 313 -18.89 -24.14 -18.36
N CYS A 314 -19.00 -24.81 -19.51
CA CYS A 314 -19.77 -24.33 -20.63
C CYS A 314 -20.96 -25.23 -20.94
N SER A 315 -22.04 -24.63 -21.48
CA SER A 315 -23.27 -25.34 -21.78
C SER A 315 -23.13 -26.37 -22.94
N ASN A 316 -22.10 -26.23 -23.76
CA ASN A 316 -21.83 -27.16 -24.87
C ASN A 316 -21.02 -28.41 -24.44
N GLY A 317 -20.77 -28.61 -23.16
CA GLY A 317 -19.99 -29.74 -22.62
C GLY A 317 -18.48 -29.52 -22.60
N THR A 318 -18.00 -28.35 -23.01
CA THR A 318 -16.56 -28.06 -23.00
C THR A 318 -16.15 -27.39 -21.69
N VAL A 319 -14.98 -27.75 -21.22
CA VAL A 319 -14.25 -27.01 -20.19
C VAL A 319 -13.19 -26.16 -20.90
N LEU A 320 -13.28 -24.86 -20.75
CA LEU A 320 -12.34 -23.92 -21.34
C LEU A 320 -11.37 -23.40 -20.28
N THR A 321 -10.12 -23.22 -20.67
CA THR A 321 -9.15 -22.51 -19.83
C THR A 321 -8.70 -21.23 -20.50
N GLY A 322 -8.56 -20.16 -19.72
CA GLY A 322 -8.07 -18.87 -20.17
C GLY A 322 -6.83 -18.46 -19.40
N HIS A 323 -5.82 -17.93 -20.09
CA HIS A 323 -4.64 -17.32 -19.50
C HIS A 323 -4.67 -15.82 -19.69
N ILE A 324 -4.27 -15.07 -18.67
CA ILE A 324 -4.05 -13.62 -18.81
C ILE A 324 -2.74 -13.40 -19.56
N ILE A 325 -2.83 -12.75 -20.72
CA ILE A 325 -1.69 -12.31 -21.54
C ILE A 325 -1.76 -10.81 -21.77
N ASP A 326 -0.77 -10.27 -22.48
CA ASP A 326 -0.61 -8.84 -22.77
C ASP A 326 -0.46 -7.97 -21.51
N ARG A 327 0.12 -8.57 -20.45
CA ARG A 327 0.58 -7.79 -19.28
C ARG A 327 1.79 -6.97 -19.70
N ARG A 328 1.70 -5.67 -19.55
CA ARG A 328 2.74 -4.72 -19.97
C ARG A 328 3.30 -4.01 -18.73
N LEU A 329 4.63 -3.96 -18.64
CA LEU A 329 5.39 -3.23 -17.66
C LEU A 329 6.34 -2.27 -18.36
N GLU A 330 6.52 -1.09 -17.81
CA GLU A 330 7.38 -0.05 -18.35
C GLU A 330 8.41 0.39 -17.31
N TRP A 331 9.66 0.50 -17.75
CA TRP A 331 10.74 1.06 -16.94
C TRP A 331 11.70 1.85 -17.83
N ASN A 332 11.88 3.14 -17.55
CA ASN A 332 12.67 4.05 -18.36
C ASN A 332 12.28 3.98 -19.86
N ASN A 333 13.20 3.54 -20.70
CA ASN A 333 12.99 3.39 -22.14
C ASN A 333 12.61 1.97 -22.56
N TYR A 334 12.38 1.08 -21.60
CA TYR A 334 12.07 -0.31 -21.88
C TYR A 334 10.62 -0.65 -21.56
N GLU A 335 10.07 -1.49 -22.37
CA GLU A 335 8.73 -2.05 -22.25
C GLU A 335 8.81 -3.56 -22.29
N ALA A 336 8.32 -4.24 -21.26
CA ALA A 336 8.23 -5.69 -21.20
C ALA A 336 6.77 -6.11 -21.31
N THR A 337 6.43 -6.96 -22.29
CA THR A 337 5.07 -7.43 -22.55
C THR A 337 5.01 -8.95 -22.54
N LEU A 338 4.13 -9.55 -21.74
CA LEU A 338 3.85 -10.97 -21.74
C LEU A 338 2.93 -11.31 -22.94
N VAL A 339 3.53 -11.68 -24.07
CA VAL A 339 2.79 -11.96 -25.32
C VAL A 339 2.14 -13.34 -25.31
N LYS A 340 2.78 -14.32 -24.72
CA LYS A 340 2.27 -15.70 -24.57
C LYS A 340 2.55 -16.19 -23.16
N ARG A 341 1.95 -17.31 -22.77
CA ARG A 341 2.10 -17.96 -21.47
C ARG A 341 3.56 -18.07 -20.99
N LYS A 342 4.51 -18.27 -21.90
CA LYS A 342 5.94 -18.50 -21.65
C LYS A 342 6.86 -17.53 -22.38
N VAL A 343 6.32 -16.52 -23.07
CA VAL A 343 7.08 -15.63 -23.95
C VAL A 343 6.86 -14.19 -23.55
N ILE A 344 7.94 -13.51 -23.21
CA ILE A 344 7.98 -12.08 -22.90
C ILE A 344 8.74 -11.39 -24.04
N GLU A 345 8.14 -10.36 -24.61
CA GLU A 345 8.81 -9.45 -25.54
C GLU A 345 9.24 -8.21 -24.78
N VAL A 346 10.53 -7.89 -24.85
CA VAL A 346 11.10 -6.67 -24.32
C VAL A 346 11.47 -5.75 -25.47
N ARG A 347 10.92 -4.54 -25.46
CA ARG A 347 11.15 -3.50 -26.46
C ARG A 347 11.84 -2.30 -25.83
N ASN A 348 12.88 -1.82 -26.45
CA ASN A 348 13.46 -0.53 -26.15
C ASN A 348 12.78 0.54 -27.02
N VAL A 349 12.04 1.45 -26.41
CA VAL A 349 11.26 2.49 -27.11
C VAL A 349 12.15 3.51 -27.81
N GLY A 350 13.40 3.69 -27.33
CA GLY A 350 14.32 4.70 -27.89
C GLY A 350 14.96 4.28 -29.21
N ASN A 351 15.29 3.00 -29.37
CA ASN A 351 15.97 2.46 -30.57
C ASN A 351 15.16 1.38 -31.27
N GLU A 352 13.94 1.09 -30.79
CA GLU A 352 12.99 0.08 -31.30
C GLU A 352 13.51 -1.38 -31.34
N ILE A 353 14.65 -1.66 -30.68
CA ILE A 353 15.18 -3.02 -30.56
C ILE A 353 14.21 -3.85 -29.74
N ARG A 354 13.93 -5.07 -30.23
CA ARG A 354 13.07 -6.05 -29.56
C ARG A 354 13.85 -7.30 -29.24
N GLU A 355 13.69 -7.76 -28.01
CA GLU A 355 14.26 -9.01 -27.51
C GLU A 355 13.11 -9.93 -27.10
N THR A 356 13.21 -11.20 -27.42
CA THR A 356 12.20 -12.21 -27.06
C THR A 356 12.79 -13.14 -26.02
N LEU A 357 12.18 -13.17 -24.83
CA LEU A 357 12.60 -14.03 -23.74
C LEU A 357 11.65 -15.24 -23.68
N GLU A 358 12.19 -16.43 -23.90
CA GLU A 358 11.47 -17.69 -23.73
C GLU A 358 11.74 -18.28 -22.37
N ILE A 359 10.67 -18.50 -21.60
CA ILE A 359 10.73 -19.04 -20.23
C ILE A 359 10.37 -20.53 -20.26
N SER A 360 11.03 -21.33 -19.44
CA SER A 360 10.80 -22.79 -19.38
C SER A 360 9.36 -23.16 -19.01
N ASP A 361 8.72 -22.36 -18.13
CA ASP A 361 7.37 -22.59 -17.66
C ASP A 361 6.52 -21.30 -17.74
N ARG A 362 5.25 -21.38 -17.38
CA ARG A 362 4.32 -20.25 -17.41
C ARG A 362 4.77 -19.13 -16.47
N VAL A 363 4.57 -17.92 -16.91
CA VAL A 363 4.84 -16.73 -16.10
C VAL A 363 3.68 -16.47 -15.16
N VAL A 364 3.97 -16.46 -13.87
CA VAL A 364 3.01 -16.17 -12.78
C VAL A 364 3.02 -14.68 -12.49
N GLN A 365 4.19 -14.11 -12.26
CA GLN A 365 4.35 -12.71 -11.92
C GLN A 365 5.52 -12.07 -12.63
N LEU A 366 5.40 -10.80 -12.93
CA LEU A 366 6.39 -9.96 -13.58
C LEU A 366 6.51 -8.65 -12.81
N GLU A 367 7.74 -8.23 -12.54
CA GLU A 367 8.04 -6.89 -12.05
C GLU A 367 9.28 -6.34 -12.75
N PHE A 368 9.22 -5.07 -13.14
CA PHE A 368 10.28 -4.39 -13.86
C PHE A 368 10.65 -3.07 -13.16
N GLY A 369 11.91 -2.92 -12.79
CA GLY A 369 12.40 -1.73 -12.11
C GLY A 369 13.89 -1.82 -11.80
N PHE A 370 14.52 -0.69 -11.54
CA PHE A 370 15.94 -0.60 -11.18
C PHE A 370 16.87 -1.35 -12.14
N ASP A 371 16.52 -1.32 -13.45
CA ASP A 371 17.23 -1.99 -14.55
C ASP A 371 17.23 -3.53 -14.49
N TYR A 372 16.29 -4.12 -13.75
CA TYR A 372 16.08 -5.56 -13.69
C TYR A 372 14.64 -5.95 -13.96
N LEU A 373 14.45 -6.99 -14.73
CA LEU A 373 13.17 -7.67 -14.94
C LEU A 373 13.18 -8.98 -14.15
N VAL A 374 12.29 -9.06 -13.16
CA VAL A 374 12.11 -10.27 -12.34
C VAL A 374 10.88 -11.02 -12.84
N VAL A 375 11.07 -12.27 -13.21
CA VAL A 375 10.03 -13.15 -13.75
C VAL A 375 9.87 -14.34 -12.81
N ILE A 376 8.66 -14.54 -12.32
CA ILE A 376 8.32 -15.66 -11.43
C ILE A 376 7.53 -16.70 -12.22
N THR A 377 8.02 -17.94 -12.18
CA THR A 377 7.32 -19.13 -12.63
C THR A 377 6.85 -19.96 -11.41
N PRO A 378 6.08 -21.01 -11.55
CA PRO A 378 5.68 -21.85 -10.41
C PRO A 378 6.84 -22.49 -9.65
N ALA A 379 7.97 -22.75 -10.31
CA ALA A 379 9.11 -23.43 -9.71
C ALA A 379 10.34 -22.54 -9.55
N GLN A 380 10.52 -21.54 -10.41
CA GLN A 380 11.77 -20.79 -10.55
C GLN A 380 11.53 -19.28 -10.60
N CYS A 381 12.54 -18.54 -10.16
CA CYS A 381 12.67 -17.12 -10.38
C CYS A 381 13.77 -16.85 -11.39
N HIS A 382 13.48 -16.05 -12.40
CA HIS A 382 14.41 -15.60 -13.44
C HIS A 382 14.64 -14.11 -13.29
N VAL A 383 15.88 -13.68 -13.19
CA VAL A 383 16.25 -12.26 -13.06
C VAL A 383 17.06 -11.86 -14.28
N TYR A 384 16.50 -11.01 -15.12
CA TYR A 384 17.15 -10.44 -16.31
C TYR A 384 17.67 -9.04 -16.00
N SER A 385 18.84 -8.70 -16.51
CA SER A 385 19.38 -7.36 -16.47
C SER A 385 19.17 -6.64 -17.81
N VAL A 386 18.83 -5.35 -17.76
CA VAL A 386 18.74 -4.49 -18.96
C VAL A 386 20.06 -4.46 -19.74
N ALA A 387 21.21 -4.60 -19.06
CA ALA A 387 22.50 -4.66 -19.71
C ALA A 387 22.74 -5.94 -20.52
N ASN A 388 22.07 -7.05 -20.15
CA ASN A 388 22.22 -8.34 -20.84
C ASN A 388 20.99 -9.22 -20.64
N TRP A 389 20.19 -9.34 -21.68
CA TRP A 389 18.96 -10.15 -21.69
C TRP A 389 19.21 -11.65 -21.89
N ASN A 390 20.43 -12.06 -22.33
CA ASN A 390 20.71 -13.44 -22.71
C ASN A 390 21.15 -14.33 -21.54
N THR A 391 21.60 -13.75 -20.44
CA THR A 391 22.12 -14.50 -19.28
C THR A 391 21.36 -14.16 -18.00
N PRO A 392 20.15 -14.70 -17.81
CA PRO A 392 19.41 -14.48 -16.56
C PRO A 392 20.05 -15.23 -15.39
N ALA A 393 19.96 -14.66 -14.19
CA ALA A 393 20.17 -15.41 -12.97
C ALA A 393 18.90 -16.21 -12.66
N ILE A 394 19.03 -17.55 -12.57
CA ILE A 394 17.91 -18.46 -12.35
C ILE A 394 18.14 -19.19 -11.03
N PHE A 395 17.09 -19.27 -10.20
CA PHE A 395 17.12 -20.06 -8.97
C PHE A 395 15.75 -20.65 -8.65
N ASP A 396 15.73 -21.75 -7.93
CA ASP A 396 14.51 -22.46 -7.55
C ASP A 396 13.83 -21.77 -6.38
N LEU A 397 12.49 -21.70 -6.44
CA LEU A 397 11.65 -21.18 -5.37
C LEU A 397 11.35 -22.29 -4.36
N LYS A 398 11.42 -21.96 -3.08
CA LYS A 398 11.09 -22.90 -2.00
C LYS A 398 9.60 -23.22 -1.94
N ASN A 399 8.77 -22.22 -2.23
CA ASN A 399 7.31 -22.31 -2.23
C ASN A 399 6.77 -21.90 -3.60
N THR A 400 5.76 -22.58 -4.05
CA THR A 400 5.14 -22.36 -5.38
C THR A 400 4.19 -21.15 -5.44
N SER A 401 3.96 -20.46 -4.33
CA SER A 401 2.97 -19.38 -4.24
C SER A 401 3.60 -18.04 -3.85
N VAL A 402 4.18 -17.35 -4.82
CA VAL A 402 4.61 -15.96 -4.66
C VAL A 402 3.40 -15.05 -4.86
N SER A 403 3.11 -14.19 -3.88
CA SER A 403 1.98 -13.26 -3.92
C SER A 403 2.35 -11.88 -4.42
N ALA A 404 3.58 -11.43 -4.17
CA ALA A 404 4.08 -10.14 -4.60
C ALA A 404 5.61 -10.16 -4.76
N VAL A 405 6.09 -9.33 -5.67
CA VAL A 405 7.52 -9.03 -5.84
C VAL A 405 7.69 -7.53 -5.64
N LEU A 406 8.63 -7.12 -4.81
CA LEU A 406 8.96 -5.71 -4.60
C LEU A 406 10.43 -5.50 -4.94
N LEU A 407 10.71 -4.56 -5.82
CA LEU A 407 12.06 -4.25 -6.27
C LEU A 407 12.63 -3.07 -5.49
N ALA A 408 13.93 -3.10 -5.23
CA ALA A 408 14.73 -2.00 -4.73
C ALA A 408 16.05 -1.91 -5.53
N GLU A 409 16.82 -0.87 -5.33
CA GLU A 409 18.03 -0.62 -6.11
C GLU A 409 19.05 -1.78 -6.11
N LYS A 410 19.23 -2.47 -4.97
CA LYS A 410 20.28 -3.50 -4.80
C LYS A 410 19.75 -4.92 -4.63
N HIS A 411 18.48 -5.08 -4.33
CA HIS A 411 17.86 -6.34 -3.99
C HIS A 411 16.36 -6.29 -4.23
N PHE A 412 15.72 -7.43 -4.14
CA PHE A 412 14.27 -7.54 -4.27
C PHE A 412 13.69 -8.49 -3.22
N LEU A 413 12.43 -8.27 -2.89
CA LEU A 413 11.67 -9.02 -1.90
C LEU A 413 10.66 -9.91 -2.62
N LEU A 414 10.65 -11.19 -2.26
CA LEU A 414 9.58 -12.10 -2.62
C LEU A 414 8.66 -12.27 -1.41
N VAL A 415 7.40 -11.96 -1.60
CA VAL A 415 6.35 -12.20 -0.61
C VAL A 415 5.66 -13.49 -0.99
N GLU A 416 5.89 -14.52 -0.19
CA GLU A 416 5.23 -15.81 -0.29
C GLU A 416 4.08 -15.87 0.72
N TRP A 417 3.24 -16.90 0.65
CA TRP A 417 2.08 -17.04 1.54
C TRP A 417 2.44 -16.96 3.04
N ASN A 418 3.53 -17.61 3.45
CA ASN A 418 3.92 -17.75 4.87
C ASN A 418 5.30 -17.17 5.16
N SER A 419 5.99 -16.63 4.17
CA SER A 419 7.34 -16.15 4.34
C SER A 419 7.61 -14.95 3.45
N VAL A 420 8.56 -14.17 3.89
CA VAL A 420 9.10 -13.05 3.13
C VAL A 420 10.58 -13.32 2.97
N SER A 421 11.06 -13.34 1.75
CA SER A 421 12.44 -13.67 1.43
C SER A 421 13.09 -12.54 0.63
N LEU A 422 14.26 -12.10 1.05
CA LEU A 422 15.04 -11.06 0.38
C LEU A 422 16.16 -11.69 -0.45
N TYR A 423 16.22 -11.33 -1.74
CA TYR A 423 17.22 -11.84 -2.69
C TYR A 423 18.02 -10.71 -3.32
N SER A 424 19.29 -11.00 -3.64
CA SER A 424 20.06 -10.17 -4.56
C SER A 424 19.66 -10.44 -6.01
N TYR A 425 19.95 -9.53 -6.92
CA TYR A 425 19.69 -9.72 -8.35
C TYR A 425 20.55 -10.85 -9.00
N GLN A 426 21.56 -11.34 -8.28
CA GLN A 426 22.34 -12.54 -8.67
C GLN A 426 21.70 -13.86 -8.17
N GLY A 427 20.50 -13.80 -7.58
CA GLY A 427 19.80 -14.98 -7.07
C GLY A 427 20.22 -15.47 -5.69
N ARG A 428 21.08 -14.73 -4.96
CA ARG A 428 21.52 -15.10 -3.60
C ARG A 428 20.47 -14.67 -2.58
N LEU A 429 20.04 -15.60 -1.73
CA LEU A 429 19.21 -15.30 -0.56
C LEU A 429 20.01 -14.46 0.45
N LEU A 430 19.57 -13.23 0.70
CA LEU A 430 20.17 -12.32 1.66
C LEU A 430 19.62 -12.53 3.08
N GLY A 431 18.37 -12.89 3.20
CA GLY A 431 17.75 -13.17 4.48
C GLY A 431 16.24 -13.32 4.43
N THR A 432 15.69 -13.77 5.53
CA THR A 432 14.24 -13.85 5.77
C THR A 432 13.90 -12.90 6.90
N PRO A 433 13.16 -11.82 6.65
CA PRO A 433 12.75 -10.86 7.68
C PRO A 433 11.92 -11.54 8.78
N LYS A 434 12.20 -11.19 10.03
CA LYS A 434 11.45 -11.69 11.19
C LYS A 434 10.96 -10.53 12.04
N TRP A 435 9.68 -10.52 12.37
CA TRP A 435 9.06 -9.53 13.27
C TRP A 435 8.07 -10.20 14.22
N LYS A 436 7.67 -9.50 15.28
CA LYS A 436 6.71 -10.02 16.24
C LYS A 436 5.30 -10.02 15.65
N GLY A 437 4.56 -11.12 15.82
CA GLY A 437 3.18 -11.23 15.37
C GLY A 437 3.03 -11.61 13.90
N ILE A 438 4.03 -12.29 13.32
CA ILE A 438 3.84 -12.93 12.01
C ILE A 438 2.65 -13.89 12.14
N THR A 439 1.55 -13.53 11.49
CA THR A 439 0.41 -14.41 11.30
C THR A 439 0.51 -15.06 9.92
N GLN A 440 -0.17 -16.18 9.74
CA GLN A 440 -0.20 -16.91 8.48
C GLN A 440 -1.06 -16.23 7.40
N GLU A 441 -1.37 -14.97 7.57
CA GLU A 441 -2.19 -14.20 6.64
C GLU A 441 -1.34 -13.63 5.51
N ARG A 442 -1.97 -13.44 4.37
CA ARG A 442 -1.32 -12.96 3.16
C ARG A 442 -0.92 -11.49 3.27
N LEU A 443 0.32 -11.17 2.96
CA LEU A 443 0.78 -9.79 2.81
C LEU A 443 0.41 -9.25 1.42
N TYR A 444 -0.17 -8.06 1.40
CA TYR A 444 -0.55 -7.37 0.15
C TYR A 444 0.43 -6.24 -0.16
N PRO A 445 0.73 -5.98 -1.45
CA PRO A 445 1.65 -4.92 -1.86
C PRO A 445 1.42 -3.56 -1.20
N PRO A 446 0.19 -3.05 -1.03
CA PRO A 446 -0.04 -1.76 -0.37
C PRO A 446 0.38 -1.68 1.09
N CYS A 447 0.57 -2.84 1.74
CA CYS A 447 0.93 -2.93 3.16
C CYS A 447 2.43 -3.13 3.41
N VAL A 448 3.20 -3.27 2.34
CA VAL A 448 4.65 -3.53 2.40
C VAL A 448 5.36 -2.56 1.50
N SER A 449 6.46 -1.99 1.96
CA SER A 449 7.30 -1.12 1.13
C SER A 449 8.78 -1.38 1.42
N LEU A 450 9.57 -1.47 0.37
CA LEU A 450 10.99 -1.79 0.39
C LEU A 450 11.82 -0.66 -0.20
N CYS A 451 12.95 -0.35 0.44
CA CYS A 451 14.01 0.45 -0.16
C CYS A 451 15.38 -0.24 0.03
N SER A 452 16.46 0.41 -0.36
CA SER A 452 17.81 -0.17 -0.33
C SER A 452 18.31 -0.59 1.05
N ASP A 453 17.77 -0.06 2.14
CA ASP A 453 18.25 -0.26 3.51
C ASP A 453 17.14 -0.51 4.54
N THR A 454 15.89 -0.36 4.16
CA THR A 454 14.76 -0.43 5.08
C THR A 454 13.57 -1.15 4.44
N LEU A 455 12.93 -2.00 5.22
CA LEU A 455 11.68 -2.66 4.89
C LEU A 455 10.63 -2.25 5.92
N VAL A 456 9.47 -1.82 5.45
CA VAL A 456 8.32 -1.48 6.31
C VAL A 456 7.15 -2.38 5.98
N ILE A 457 6.56 -2.96 7.01
CA ILE A 457 5.43 -3.88 6.89
C ILE A 457 4.34 -3.45 7.86
N ARG A 458 3.11 -3.34 7.37
CA ARG A 458 1.94 -3.18 8.24
C ARG A 458 1.64 -4.50 8.94
N SER A 459 1.41 -4.45 10.26
CA SER A 459 0.99 -5.62 11.01
C SER A 459 -0.36 -6.14 10.51
N GLN A 460 -0.48 -7.44 10.41
CA GLN A 460 -1.72 -8.11 10.01
C GLN A 460 -2.69 -8.23 11.17
N SER A 461 -2.18 -8.48 12.38
CA SER A 461 -2.99 -8.60 13.59
C SER A 461 -3.53 -7.26 14.09
N ASN A 462 -2.81 -6.17 13.83
CA ASN A 462 -3.21 -4.82 14.23
C ASN A 462 -2.83 -3.83 13.13
N GLU A 463 -3.79 -3.45 12.30
CA GLU A 463 -3.63 -2.54 11.17
C GLU A 463 -3.10 -1.14 11.54
N LYS A 464 -3.03 -0.80 12.82
CA LYS A 464 -2.47 0.46 13.32
C LYS A 464 -0.97 0.43 13.49
N VAL A 465 -0.34 -0.74 13.40
CA VAL A 465 1.07 -0.95 13.70
C VAL A 465 1.88 -1.16 12.44
N LEU A 466 2.98 -0.43 12.32
CA LEU A 466 4.02 -0.65 11.30
C LEU A 466 5.27 -1.23 11.95
N HIS A 467 5.77 -2.31 11.39
CA HIS A 467 7.06 -2.89 11.72
C HIS A 467 8.12 -2.32 10.77
N VAL A 468 9.17 -1.76 11.34
CA VAL A 468 10.31 -1.23 10.59
C VAL A 468 11.48 -2.18 10.79
N LEU A 469 11.97 -2.75 9.69
CA LEU A 469 13.09 -3.68 9.67
C LEU A 469 14.28 -3.05 8.94
N GLU A 470 15.45 -3.23 9.48
CA GLU A 470 16.69 -2.79 8.86
C GLU A 470 17.24 -3.88 7.95
N VAL A 471 17.50 -3.52 6.71
CA VAL A 471 18.12 -4.39 5.72
C VAL A 471 19.61 -4.04 5.65
N ALA A 472 20.44 -4.85 6.27
CA ALA A 472 21.89 -4.68 6.24
C ALA A 472 22.56 -5.94 5.70
N TYR A 473 23.61 -5.75 4.90
CA TYR A 473 24.42 -6.86 4.39
C TYR A 473 25.05 -7.64 5.54
N ASN A 474 24.94 -8.98 5.49
CA ASN A 474 25.51 -9.91 6.46
C ASN A 474 24.98 -9.83 7.90
N LYS A 475 23.83 -9.17 8.12
CA LYS A 475 23.14 -9.18 9.41
C LYS A 475 21.75 -9.79 9.26
N PRO A 476 21.24 -10.47 10.30
CA PRO A 476 19.86 -10.94 10.27
C PRO A 476 18.91 -9.73 10.16
N ILE A 477 17.92 -9.82 9.27
CA ILE A 477 16.91 -8.79 9.09
C ILE A 477 15.95 -8.90 10.27
N THR A 478 16.15 -8.05 11.26
CA THR A 478 15.34 -8.03 12.48
C THR A 478 14.56 -6.73 12.59
N GLU A 479 13.47 -6.78 13.34
CA GLU A 479 12.68 -5.61 13.66
C GLU A 479 13.51 -4.62 14.48
N SER A 480 13.68 -3.40 13.94
CA SER A 480 14.40 -2.32 14.61
C SER A 480 13.49 -1.47 15.46
N GLN A 481 12.30 -1.17 14.98
CA GLN A 481 11.33 -0.29 15.64
C GLN A 481 9.89 -0.64 15.23
N THR A 482 8.93 -0.32 16.10
CA THR A 482 7.50 -0.39 15.81
C THR A 482 6.88 0.99 15.91
N TYR A 483 6.12 1.38 14.91
CA TYR A 483 5.32 2.61 14.90
C TYR A 483 3.85 2.27 15.08
N THR A 484 3.17 2.94 15.99
CA THR A 484 1.72 2.78 16.19
C THR A 484 1.00 4.07 15.80
N HIS A 485 0.12 3.97 14.82
CA HIS A 485 -0.73 5.07 14.37
C HIS A 485 -2.05 5.11 15.15
N LEU A 486 -2.75 6.25 15.11
CA LEU A 486 -4.04 6.42 15.80
C LEU A 486 -5.16 5.60 15.16
N GLN A 487 -5.17 5.52 13.83
CA GLN A 487 -6.18 4.83 13.02
C GLN A 487 -5.55 3.69 12.23
N SER A 488 -6.40 2.82 11.65
CA SER A 488 -5.95 1.75 10.76
C SER A 488 -5.27 2.33 9.52
N ILE A 489 -4.12 1.77 9.16
CA ILE A 489 -3.31 2.19 8.02
C ILE A 489 -3.74 1.37 6.80
N THR A 490 -4.06 2.04 5.70
CA THR A 490 -4.49 1.38 4.45
C THR A 490 -3.37 1.20 3.45
N ARG A 491 -2.45 2.17 3.35
CA ARG A 491 -1.31 2.14 2.43
C ARG A 491 -0.04 2.67 3.08
N VAL A 492 1.09 2.16 2.60
CA VAL A 492 2.43 2.53 3.06
C VAL A 492 3.36 2.66 1.86
N ALA A 493 4.18 3.70 1.83
CA ALA A 493 5.21 3.88 0.81
C ALA A 493 6.46 4.51 1.43
N LEU A 494 7.64 3.95 1.13
CA LEU A 494 8.97 4.43 1.54
C LEU A 494 9.59 5.30 0.47
N ASN A 495 10.37 6.32 0.86
CA ASN A 495 11.21 7.03 -0.07
C ASN A 495 12.42 6.17 -0.50
N HIS A 496 12.81 6.26 -1.78
CA HIS A 496 13.90 5.47 -2.33
C HIS A 496 15.25 6.20 -2.27
N VAL A 497 15.24 7.52 -2.36
CA VAL A 497 16.42 8.37 -2.45
C VAL A 497 16.82 8.93 -1.09
N GLY A 498 18.11 9.11 -0.85
CA GLY A 498 18.68 9.63 0.40
C GLY A 498 19.35 8.55 1.25
N GLY A 499 19.98 8.96 2.35
CA GLY A 499 20.65 8.08 3.30
C GLY A 499 19.69 7.41 4.29
N ILE A 500 20.23 6.54 5.11
CA ILE A 500 19.47 5.84 6.16
C ILE A 500 18.78 6.82 7.12
N THR A 501 19.42 7.95 7.42
CA THR A 501 18.89 9.00 8.30
C THR A 501 17.68 9.72 7.72
N ASP A 502 17.58 9.77 6.39
CA ASP A 502 16.57 10.55 5.67
C ASP A 502 15.34 9.74 5.29
N ARG A 503 15.26 8.49 5.76
CA ARG A 503 14.14 7.59 5.44
C ARG A 503 12.83 8.09 6.02
N GLN A 504 11.84 8.24 5.13
CA GLN A 504 10.50 8.67 5.44
C GLN A 504 9.47 7.67 4.93
N VAL A 505 8.43 7.48 5.71
CA VAL A 505 7.24 6.71 5.32
C VAL A 505 6.10 7.69 5.05
N ALA A 506 5.52 7.60 3.87
CA ALA A 506 4.20 8.12 3.59
C ALA A 506 3.17 7.04 3.90
N LEU A 507 2.14 7.38 4.65
CA LEU A 507 1.06 6.45 4.99
C LEU A 507 -0.31 7.11 4.79
N ILE A 508 -1.28 6.31 4.36
CA ILE A 508 -2.69 6.70 4.28
C ILE A 508 -3.45 5.91 5.34
N ASP A 509 -4.26 6.58 6.13
CA ASP A 509 -5.15 5.96 7.11
C ASP A 509 -6.54 5.63 6.51
N ILE A 510 -7.40 5.00 7.32
CA ILE A 510 -8.78 4.66 6.93
C ILE A 510 -9.63 5.90 6.63
N ASN A 511 -9.28 7.06 7.22
CA ASN A 511 -9.95 8.34 6.96
C ASN A 511 -9.48 9.00 5.65
N LYS A 512 -8.59 8.33 4.90
CA LYS A 512 -7.93 8.86 3.69
C LYS A 512 -7.06 10.09 3.97
N ASP A 513 -6.53 10.19 5.16
CA ASP A 513 -5.57 11.23 5.53
C ASP A 513 -4.15 10.76 5.22
N LEU A 514 -3.37 11.64 4.59
CA LEU A 514 -1.98 11.37 4.23
C LEU A 514 -1.04 11.95 5.28
N PHE A 515 -0.20 11.10 5.83
CA PHE A 515 0.80 11.43 6.83
C PHE A 515 2.21 11.13 6.34
N LEU A 516 3.17 11.94 6.78
CA LEU A 516 4.60 11.64 6.67
C LEU A 516 5.17 11.36 8.05
N VAL A 517 5.97 10.30 8.13
CA VAL A 517 6.62 9.83 9.36
C VAL A 517 8.10 9.63 9.07
N SER A 518 8.98 10.18 9.88
CA SER A 518 10.42 9.90 9.82
C SER A 518 10.72 8.66 10.65
N ILE A 519 11.39 7.69 10.06
CA ILE A 519 11.58 6.37 10.70
C ILE A 519 12.77 6.37 11.66
N ARG A 520 13.83 7.11 11.36
CA ARG A 520 15.13 7.00 12.05
C ARG A 520 15.31 7.95 13.22
N ILE A 521 14.41 8.90 13.41
CA ILE A 521 14.42 9.79 14.56
C ILE A 521 13.84 9.03 15.77
N PRO A 522 14.54 8.99 16.91
CA PRO A 522 14.01 8.37 18.12
C PRO A 522 12.60 8.84 18.45
N GLY A 523 11.67 7.90 18.71
CA GLY A 523 10.26 8.19 18.89
C GLY A 523 9.51 8.56 17.61
N PHE A 524 10.05 8.19 16.43
CA PHE A 524 9.49 8.47 15.09
C PHE A 524 9.32 9.96 14.76
N GLY A 525 10.02 10.83 15.48
CA GLY A 525 9.98 12.27 15.27
C GLY A 525 8.54 12.79 15.28
N ARG A 526 8.21 13.61 14.26
CA ARG A 526 6.87 14.13 14.11
C ARG A 526 6.13 13.46 13.00
N VAL A 527 4.95 13.00 13.36
CA VAL A 527 3.92 12.60 12.41
C VAL A 527 3.26 13.87 11.89
N CYS A 528 3.40 14.14 10.60
CA CYS A 528 2.81 15.31 9.96
C CYS A 528 1.73 14.90 8.98
N LYS A 529 0.50 15.36 9.19
CA LYS A 529 -0.57 15.29 8.21
C LYS A 529 -0.29 16.34 7.13
N ILE A 530 -0.12 15.91 5.88
CA ILE A 530 0.19 16.78 4.74
C ILE A 530 -1.00 17.00 3.81
N ALA A 531 -1.90 16.03 3.71
CA ALA A 531 -3.10 16.12 2.90
C ALA A 531 -4.25 15.29 3.48
N ALA A 532 -5.44 15.48 2.94
CA ALA A 532 -6.64 14.71 3.19
C ALA A 532 -7.20 14.18 1.87
N MET A 533 -8.12 13.22 1.92
CA MET A 533 -8.77 12.58 0.78
C MET A 533 -7.79 11.88 -0.17
N ALA A 534 -6.67 11.37 0.34
CA ALA A 534 -5.71 10.61 -0.43
C ALA A 534 -6.25 9.21 -0.77
N GLN A 535 -6.17 8.87 -2.04
CA GLN A 535 -6.59 7.57 -2.57
C GLN A 535 -5.38 6.67 -2.80
N ASP A 536 -4.28 7.26 -3.30
CA ASP A 536 -3.07 6.54 -3.66
C ASP A 536 -1.84 7.41 -3.47
N ILE A 537 -0.68 6.77 -3.23
CA ILE A 537 0.62 7.42 -3.02
C ILE A 537 1.74 6.64 -3.69
N ALA A 538 2.71 7.35 -4.21
CA ALA A 538 3.97 6.77 -4.67
C ALA A 538 5.12 7.76 -4.51
N TRP A 539 6.31 7.24 -4.20
CA TRP A 539 7.55 8.00 -4.23
C TRP A 539 8.23 7.87 -5.58
N ALA A 540 8.91 8.90 -6.00
CA ALA A 540 9.77 8.82 -7.18
C ALA A 540 10.99 7.93 -6.89
N THR A 541 11.44 7.21 -7.91
CA THR A 541 12.58 6.30 -7.80
C THR A 541 13.92 7.01 -7.96
N ASP A 542 13.93 8.14 -8.63
CA ASP A 542 15.11 8.94 -9.02
C ASP A 542 15.30 10.23 -8.20
N ALA A 543 14.27 10.69 -7.53
CA ALA A 543 14.29 11.90 -6.73
C ALA A 543 13.46 11.78 -5.45
N ASN A 544 13.74 12.59 -4.44
CA ASN A 544 12.92 12.60 -3.22
C ASN A 544 11.64 13.43 -3.45
N VAL A 545 10.75 12.89 -4.25
CA VAL A 545 9.47 13.48 -4.64
C VAL A 545 8.35 12.53 -4.28
N LEU A 546 7.31 13.06 -3.64
CA LEU A 546 6.11 12.31 -3.28
C LEU A 546 4.95 12.75 -4.16
N ALA A 547 4.32 11.80 -4.84
CA ALA A 547 3.07 12.01 -5.57
C ALA A 547 1.91 11.34 -4.84
N ALA A 548 0.76 12.00 -4.81
CA ALA A 548 -0.47 11.43 -4.28
C ALA A 548 -1.67 11.83 -5.13
N MET A 549 -2.60 10.91 -5.29
CA MET A 549 -3.92 11.19 -5.83
C MET A 549 -4.86 11.62 -4.70
N LEU A 550 -5.34 12.83 -4.76
CA LEU A 550 -6.29 13.41 -3.82
C LEU A 550 -7.62 13.65 -4.54
N ASP A 551 -8.59 12.77 -4.32
CA ASP A 551 -9.85 12.80 -5.06
C ASP A 551 -9.62 12.84 -6.59
N ALA A 552 -9.94 13.88 -7.31
CA ALA A 552 -9.65 13.99 -8.74
C ALA A 552 -8.37 14.80 -9.05
N THR A 553 -7.58 15.17 -8.05
CA THR A 553 -6.40 16.00 -8.20
C THR A 553 -5.11 15.21 -7.97
N LEU A 554 -4.12 15.42 -8.83
CA LEU A 554 -2.75 14.96 -8.61
C LEU A 554 -2.01 16.02 -7.81
N SER A 555 -1.49 15.65 -6.66
CA SER A 555 -0.62 16.51 -5.85
C SER A 555 0.78 15.93 -5.79
N VAL A 556 1.77 16.75 -6.09
CA VAL A 556 3.18 16.38 -6.08
C VAL A 556 3.94 17.30 -5.14
N TRP A 557 4.62 16.73 -4.13
CA TRP A 557 5.52 17.44 -3.23
C TRP A 557 6.95 17.24 -3.70
N LEU A 558 7.60 18.32 -4.12
CA LEU A 558 8.95 18.28 -4.67
C LEU A 558 10.05 18.15 -3.61
N CYS A 559 9.76 18.59 -2.38
CA CYS A 559 10.68 18.51 -1.25
C CYS A 559 9.96 18.07 0.02
N PRO A 560 9.56 16.80 0.15
CA PRO A 560 8.83 16.31 1.32
C PRO A 560 9.62 16.45 2.63
N ASN A 561 10.96 16.46 2.58
CA ASN A 561 11.85 16.63 3.74
C ASN A 561 11.59 17.93 4.51
N CYS A 562 11.04 18.95 3.85
CA CYS A 562 10.74 20.23 4.49
C CYS A 562 9.63 20.14 5.57
N VAL A 563 8.97 18.99 5.72
CA VAL A 563 8.07 18.69 6.86
C VAL A 563 8.80 18.80 8.20
N HIS A 564 10.10 18.50 8.23
CA HIS A 564 10.93 18.60 9.42
C HIS A 564 11.30 20.04 9.77
N TYR A 565 11.19 20.95 8.81
CA TYR A 565 11.46 22.37 9.04
C TYR A 565 10.41 23.02 9.94
N SER A 566 10.80 24.05 10.64
CA SER A 566 9.92 24.77 11.56
C SER A 566 8.73 25.42 10.88
N ASP A 567 8.85 25.75 9.59
CA ASP A 567 7.83 26.43 8.82
C ASP A 567 6.98 25.48 7.97
N ARG A 568 5.78 25.18 8.44
CA ARG A 568 4.80 24.37 7.70
C ARG A 568 4.31 25.01 6.39
N LYS A 569 4.50 26.32 6.19
CA LYS A 569 4.09 26.99 4.98
C LYS A 569 5.00 26.61 3.80
N ILE A 570 6.26 26.25 4.07
CA ILE A 570 7.21 25.82 3.04
C ILE A 570 6.72 24.58 2.30
N ILE A 571 6.19 23.58 3.01
CA ILE A 571 5.70 22.36 2.35
C ILE A 571 4.55 22.63 1.37
N ARG A 572 3.71 23.63 1.68
CA ARG A 572 2.63 24.01 0.76
C ARG A 572 3.16 24.71 -0.49
N LYS A 573 4.27 25.45 -0.37
CA LYS A 573 4.91 26.17 -1.50
C LYS A 573 5.69 25.22 -2.40
N THR A 574 6.13 24.06 -1.92
CA THR A 574 6.76 23.02 -2.74
C THR A 574 5.76 22.04 -3.36
N ARG A 575 4.47 22.17 -3.08
CA ARG A 575 3.40 21.34 -3.61
C ARG A 575 2.92 21.91 -4.95
N ILE A 576 2.76 21.01 -5.92
CA ILE A 576 2.13 21.29 -7.21
C ILE A 576 0.86 20.48 -7.27
N ASP A 577 -0.27 21.15 -7.51
CA ASP A 577 -1.56 20.53 -7.72
C ASP A 577 -1.91 20.58 -9.20
N LYS A 578 -2.37 19.47 -9.73
CA LYS A 578 -2.82 19.38 -11.12
C LYS A 578 -4.21 18.76 -11.11
N GLU A 579 -5.21 19.58 -11.41
CA GLU A 579 -6.57 19.13 -11.60
C GLU A 579 -6.76 18.75 -13.06
N SER A 580 -7.33 17.60 -13.31
CA SER A 580 -7.62 17.19 -14.67
C SER A 580 -8.79 16.22 -14.71
N SER A 581 -9.79 16.55 -15.52
CA SER A 581 -10.86 15.64 -15.88
C SER A 581 -10.36 14.36 -16.59
N GLU A 582 -9.11 14.39 -17.08
CA GLU A 582 -8.46 13.27 -17.75
C GLU A 582 -8.10 12.13 -16.80
N PHE A 583 -7.98 12.38 -15.48
CA PHE A 583 -7.67 11.33 -14.50
C PHE A 583 -8.86 10.40 -14.23
N GLY A 584 -10.08 10.81 -14.55
CA GLY A 584 -11.28 9.98 -14.41
C GLY A 584 -11.65 9.69 -12.95
N LYS A 585 -12.46 8.65 -12.75
CA LYS A 585 -12.88 8.19 -11.43
C LYS A 585 -11.87 7.19 -10.86
N GLN A 586 -11.56 7.27 -9.56
CA GLN A 586 -10.67 6.37 -8.83
C GLN A 586 -9.31 6.16 -9.52
N PRO A 587 -8.58 7.22 -9.84
CA PRO A 587 -7.26 7.11 -10.41
C PRO A 587 -6.26 6.54 -9.38
N SER A 588 -5.27 5.78 -9.86
CA SER A 588 -4.17 5.27 -9.04
C SER A 588 -2.82 5.70 -9.62
N VAL A 589 -1.83 5.93 -8.76
CA VAL A 589 -0.47 6.24 -9.21
C VAL A 589 0.23 4.92 -9.55
N ALA A 590 0.54 4.72 -10.82
CA ALA A 590 1.23 3.51 -11.28
C ALA A 590 2.74 3.60 -11.02
N ASN A 591 3.37 4.73 -11.37
CA ASN A 591 4.80 4.95 -11.16
C ASN A 591 5.13 6.44 -11.18
N VAL A 592 6.27 6.82 -10.59
CA VAL A 592 6.82 8.18 -10.58
C VAL A 592 8.30 8.11 -10.91
N TYR A 593 8.70 8.62 -12.07
CA TYR A 593 10.09 8.60 -12.50
C TYR A 593 10.35 9.69 -13.55
N ASN A 594 11.58 10.16 -13.62
CA ASN A 594 12.06 11.12 -14.61
C ASN A 594 11.14 12.34 -14.82
N GLY A 595 10.59 12.86 -13.72
CA GLY A 595 9.70 14.03 -13.74
C GLY A 595 8.29 13.77 -14.27
N MET A 596 7.91 12.53 -14.40
CA MET A 596 6.57 12.12 -14.83
C MET A 596 5.88 11.27 -13.79
N VAL A 597 4.59 11.49 -13.63
CA VAL A 597 3.70 10.63 -12.84
C VAL A 597 2.82 9.87 -13.82
N MET A 598 2.93 8.56 -13.77
CA MET A 598 2.06 7.65 -14.52
C MET A 598 0.82 7.35 -13.70
N ILE A 599 -0.33 7.74 -14.20
CA ILE A 599 -1.62 7.56 -13.52
C ILE A 599 -2.43 6.55 -14.28
N ARG A 600 -2.87 5.52 -13.59
CA ARG A 600 -3.84 4.56 -14.12
C ARG A 600 -5.24 5.04 -13.78
N ARG A 601 -6.03 5.26 -14.79
CA ARG A 601 -7.44 5.61 -14.68
C ARG A 601 -8.28 4.39 -14.31
N GLY A 602 -9.48 4.62 -13.78
CA GLY A 602 -10.47 3.57 -13.55
C GLY A 602 -10.93 2.84 -14.82
N ASP A 603 -10.66 3.39 -16.00
CA ASP A 603 -10.89 2.74 -17.32
C ASP A 603 -9.65 1.97 -17.83
N GLY A 604 -8.63 1.80 -17.01
CA GLY A 604 -7.38 1.09 -17.33
C GLY A 604 -6.39 1.86 -18.21
N ALA A 605 -6.76 3.04 -18.72
CA ALA A 605 -5.85 3.87 -19.50
C ALA A 605 -4.73 4.43 -18.60
N LEU A 606 -3.52 4.48 -19.13
CA LEU A 606 -2.39 5.15 -18.50
C LEU A 606 -2.29 6.57 -19.02
N VAL A 607 -2.25 7.52 -18.10
CA VAL A 607 -2.10 8.94 -18.36
C VAL A 607 -0.77 9.38 -17.79
N ALA A 608 0.13 9.87 -18.64
CA ALA A 608 1.39 10.46 -18.21
C ALA A 608 1.20 11.95 -17.91
N SER A 609 1.46 12.35 -16.69
CA SER A 609 1.42 13.74 -16.27
C SER A 609 2.82 14.20 -15.87
N SER A 610 3.41 15.13 -16.64
CA SER A 610 4.68 15.74 -16.25
C SER A 610 4.45 16.67 -15.05
N PHE A 611 5.26 16.53 -14.02
CA PHE A 611 5.45 17.62 -13.08
C PHE A 611 6.68 18.45 -13.53
N TYR A 612 6.92 19.52 -12.94
CA TYR A 612 7.79 20.61 -13.35
C TYR A 612 9.18 20.19 -13.87
N THR A 613 9.43 20.29 -15.19
CA THR A 613 10.69 19.85 -15.84
C THR A 613 11.94 20.60 -15.34
N PHE A 614 11.82 21.87 -15.00
CA PHE A 614 12.93 22.65 -14.42
C PHE A 614 13.38 22.12 -13.05
N PHE A 615 12.51 21.47 -12.30
CA PHE A 615 12.88 20.87 -11.01
C PHE A 615 13.89 19.74 -11.18
N ILE A 616 13.75 18.93 -12.23
CA ILE A 616 14.69 17.82 -12.51
C ILE A 616 16.07 18.39 -12.81
N SER A 617 16.14 19.42 -13.67
CA SER A 617 17.41 20.10 -13.99
C SER A 617 18.00 20.75 -12.74
N LEU A 618 17.19 21.39 -11.91
CA LEU A 618 17.62 21.93 -10.62
C LEU A 618 18.22 20.86 -9.72
N HIS A 619 17.51 19.74 -9.55
CA HIS A 619 17.96 18.61 -8.74
C HIS A 619 19.28 18.03 -9.25
N GLN A 620 19.44 17.86 -10.57
CA GLN A 620 20.69 17.40 -11.18
C GLN A 620 21.86 18.37 -10.95
N HIS A 621 21.64 19.68 -11.07
CA HIS A 621 22.69 20.66 -10.76
C HIS A 621 23.10 20.61 -9.29
N ILE A 622 22.15 20.44 -8.38
CA ILE A 622 22.41 20.36 -6.94
C ILE A 622 23.17 19.07 -6.59
N LEU A 623 22.77 17.91 -7.13
CA LEU A 623 23.49 16.65 -6.95
C LEU A 623 24.96 16.75 -7.41
N ASN A 624 25.20 17.45 -8.52
CA ASN A 624 26.55 17.70 -9.05
C ASN A 624 27.27 18.88 -8.37
N LYS A 625 26.67 19.45 -7.29
CA LYS A 625 27.22 20.61 -6.56
C LYS A 625 27.47 21.86 -7.41
N ARG A 626 26.73 22.02 -8.51
CA ARG A 626 26.81 23.17 -9.43
C ARG A 626 25.85 24.29 -9.01
N TRP A 627 26.11 24.89 -7.84
CA TRP A 627 25.23 25.87 -7.21
C TRP A 627 24.97 27.11 -8.05
N LYS A 628 26.02 27.61 -8.78
CA LYS A 628 25.91 28.78 -9.65
C LYS A 628 24.94 28.54 -10.81
N GLU A 629 24.99 27.36 -11.41
CA GLU A 629 24.08 26.95 -12.50
C GLU A 629 22.66 26.78 -11.99
N ALA A 630 22.51 26.18 -10.81
CA ALA A 630 21.22 26.02 -10.13
C ALA A 630 20.55 27.38 -9.84
N LEU A 631 21.31 28.36 -9.31
CA LEU A 631 20.82 29.71 -9.08
C LEU A 631 20.47 30.42 -10.39
N SER A 632 21.27 30.27 -11.43
CA SER A 632 21.00 30.84 -12.76
C SER A 632 19.71 30.30 -13.34
N LEU A 633 19.45 29.00 -13.17
CA LEU A 633 18.19 28.36 -13.57
C LEU A 633 16.97 28.96 -12.83
N CYS A 634 17.08 29.15 -11.51
CA CYS A 634 16.03 29.76 -10.72
C CYS A 634 15.76 31.22 -11.11
N ARG A 635 16.83 32.00 -11.42
CA ARG A 635 16.70 33.38 -11.88
C ARG A 635 16.01 33.49 -13.24
N ILE A 636 16.29 32.55 -14.15
CA ILE A 636 15.66 32.49 -15.48
C ILE A 636 14.18 32.06 -15.36
N ALA A 637 13.91 31.02 -14.58
CA ALA A 637 12.58 30.47 -14.43
C ALA A 637 11.62 31.37 -13.62
N GLN A 638 12.12 32.20 -12.71
CA GLN A 638 11.40 33.14 -11.83
C GLN A 638 10.16 32.54 -11.15
N ASN A 639 10.24 31.27 -10.78
CA ASN A 639 9.13 30.53 -10.18
C ASN A 639 9.32 30.35 -8.67
N GLU A 640 8.31 30.73 -7.87
CA GLU A 640 8.35 30.64 -6.41
C GLU A 640 8.57 29.21 -5.92
N VAL A 641 8.02 28.22 -6.61
CA VAL A 641 8.20 26.79 -6.27
C VAL A 641 9.67 26.39 -6.40
N LEU A 642 10.33 26.75 -7.50
CA LEU A 642 11.75 26.44 -7.69
C LEU A 642 12.64 27.14 -6.67
N TRP A 643 12.41 28.40 -6.41
CA TRP A 643 13.14 29.14 -5.37
C TRP A 643 12.94 28.51 -4.00
N THR A 644 11.72 28.04 -3.69
CA THR A 644 11.45 27.34 -2.43
C THR A 644 12.19 26.00 -2.36
N CYS A 645 12.18 25.22 -3.44
CA CYS A 645 12.97 23.97 -3.54
C CYS A 645 14.46 24.24 -3.41
N MET A 646 14.98 25.28 -4.08
CA MET A 646 16.39 25.70 -3.98
C MET A 646 16.76 26.08 -2.54
N ALA A 647 15.91 26.83 -1.85
CA ALA A 647 16.13 27.21 -0.45
C ALA A 647 16.22 25.99 0.47
N VAL A 648 15.29 25.02 0.32
CA VAL A 648 15.28 23.77 1.09
C VAL A 648 16.52 22.94 0.81
N MET A 649 16.83 22.69 -0.46
CA MET A 649 17.97 21.84 -0.85
C MET A 649 19.32 22.47 -0.50
N ALA A 650 19.45 23.80 -0.62
CA ALA A 650 20.66 24.52 -0.21
C ALA A 650 20.85 24.45 1.32
N THR A 651 19.77 24.54 2.09
CA THR A 651 19.82 24.41 3.55
C THR A 651 20.25 22.99 3.95
N ASP A 652 19.69 21.94 3.33
CA ASP A 652 20.06 20.54 3.59
C ASP A 652 21.54 20.27 3.24
N ASN A 653 22.04 20.84 2.15
CA ASN A 653 23.43 20.72 1.75
C ASN A 653 24.38 21.69 2.46
N LYS A 654 23.88 22.53 3.38
CA LYS A 654 24.64 23.48 4.19
C LYS A 654 25.34 24.59 3.36
N GLU A 655 24.79 24.91 2.19
CA GLU A 655 25.26 25.98 1.31
C GLU A 655 24.55 27.30 1.63
N LEU A 656 25.18 28.09 2.51
CA LEU A 656 24.59 29.30 3.07
C LEU A 656 24.38 30.42 2.03
N ASP A 657 25.28 30.58 1.06
CA ASP A 657 25.16 31.64 0.05
C ASP A 657 23.96 31.40 -0.87
N ALA A 658 23.81 30.17 -1.34
CA ALA A 658 22.68 29.77 -2.17
C ALA A 658 21.38 29.81 -1.39
N ALA A 659 21.38 29.42 -0.11
CA ALA A 659 20.20 29.46 0.75
C ALA A 659 19.76 30.91 1.02
N GLU A 660 20.69 31.83 1.31
CA GLU A 660 20.39 33.24 1.54
C GLU A 660 19.69 33.88 0.32
N GLU A 661 20.23 33.70 -0.88
CA GLU A 661 19.64 34.21 -2.10
C GLU A 661 18.26 33.61 -2.36
N ALA A 662 18.12 32.31 -2.15
CA ALA A 662 16.85 31.61 -2.37
C ALA A 662 15.76 32.05 -1.36
N TYR A 663 16.10 32.21 -0.07
CA TYR A 663 15.17 32.73 0.92
C TYR A 663 14.82 34.20 0.69
N ALA A 664 15.75 35.01 0.19
CA ALA A 664 15.49 36.39 -0.21
C ALA A 664 14.49 36.46 -1.38
N ALA A 665 14.65 35.60 -2.39
CA ALA A 665 13.75 35.52 -3.54
C ALA A 665 12.31 35.14 -3.16
N ILE A 666 12.10 34.32 -2.12
CA ILE A 666 10.77 33.97 -1.60
C ILE A 666 10.26 34.91 -0.49
N SER A 667 10.95 36.07 -0.29
CA SER A 667 10.62 37.09 0.70
C SER A 667 10.60 36.59 2.15
N ARG A 668 11.47 35.64 2.52
CA ARG A 668 11.62 35.13 3.88
C ARG A 668 12.79 35.78 4.59
N TYR A 669 12.63 37.08 4.89
CA TYR A 669 13.67 37.91 5.53
C TYR A 669 14.11 37.41 6.93
N ASP A 670 13.20 36.72 7.64
CA ASP A 670 13.50 36.03 8.90
C ASP A 670 14.63 35.01 8.74
N LYS A 671 14.57 34.21 7.69
CA LYS A 671 15.57 33.19 7.39
C LYS A 671 16.87 33.83 6.86
N VAL A 672 16.76 34.86 6.04
CA VAL A 672 17.92 35.61 5.52
C VAL A 672 18.75 36.19 6.65
N ASN A 673 18.11 36.90 7.60
CA ASN A 673 18.79 37.45 8.75
C ASN A 673 19.42 36.37 9.64
N TYR A 674 18.75 35.24 9.81
CA TYR A 674 19.32 34.12 10.56
C TYR A 674 20.53 33.51 9.86
N ILE A 675 20.54 33.38 8.54
CA ILE A 675 21.69 32.91 7.77
C ILE A 675 22.85 33.91 7.87
N GLN A 676 22.60 35.23 7.84
CA GLN A 676 23.61 36.26 8.05
C GLN A 676 24.21 36.18 9.45
N TYR A 677 23.38 35.92 10.47
CA TYR A 677 23.87 35.64 11.83
C TYR A 677 24.79 34.42 11.85
N ILE A 678 24.38 33.29 11.25
CA ILE A 678 25.20 32.08 11.15
C ILE A 678 26.57 32.38 10.49
N LYS A 679 26.58 33.19 9.40
CA LYS A 679 27.80 33.61 8.70
C LYS A 679 28.72 34.49 9.58
N SER A 680 28.16 35.25 10.50
CA SER A 680 28.91 36.11 11.41
C SER A 680 29.62 35.38 12.56
N LEU A 681 29.19 34.10 12.85
CA LEU A 681 29.75 33.32 13.95
C LEU A 681 31.21 32.96 13.69
N PRO A 682 32.15 33.24 14.61
CA PRO A 682 33.56 32.95 14.41
C PRO A 682 33.88 31.45 14.53
N ASN A 683 33.17 30.76 15.40
CA ASN A 683 33.38 29.34 15.71
C ASN A 683 32.75 28.42 14.67
N LYS A 684 33.56 27.56 14.05
CA LYS A 684 33.07 26.61 13.03
C LYS A 684 32.06 25.60 13.60
N THR A 685 32.22 25.15 14.84
CA THR A 685 31.37 24.17 15.48
C THR A 685 29.99 24.75 15.83
N GLU A 686 29.94 25.96 16.38
CA GLU A 686 28.70 26.70 16.60
C GLU A 686 27.98 26.96 15.28
N ARG A 687 28.71 27.37 14.24
CA ARG A 687 28.14 27.55 12.89
C ARG A 687 27.49 26.28 12.36
N LEU A 688 28.15 25.13 12.52
CA LEU A 688 27.57 23.84 12.09
C LEU A 688 26.34 23.46 12.92
N ALA A 689 26.34 23.74 14.23
CA ALA A 689 25.18 23.48 15.08
C ALA A 689 24.00 24.39 14.71
N GLU A 690 24.24 25.68 14.47
CA GLU A 690 23.22 26.63 14.04
C GLU A 690 22.66 26.29 12.64
N MET A 691 23.49 25.79 11.74
CA MET A 691 23.04 25.27 10.45
C MET A 691 22.10 24.06 10.61
N ALA A 692 22.40 23.16 11.54
CA ALA A 692 21.50 22.05 11.85
C ALA A 692 20.17 22.55 12.46
N LEU A 693 20.22 23.60 13.29
CA LEU A 693 18.98 24.24 13.79
C LEU A 693 18.18 24.92 12.66
N LEU A 694 18.84 25.52 11.68
CA LEU A 694 18.16 26.11 10.53
C LEU A 694 17.36 25.08 9.74
N SER A 695 17.89 23.87 9.59
CA SER A 695 17.20 22.73 9.00
C SER A 695 16.19 22.04 9.94
N GLY A 696 16.14 22.44 11.24
CA GLY A 696 15.23 21.92 12.23
C GLY A 696 15.67 20.62 12.92
N ASP A 697 16.90 20.21 12.74
CA ASP A 697 17.48 19.02 13.37
C ASP A 697 18.20 19.40 14.69
N LEU A 698 17.40 19.42 15.76
CA LEU A 698 17.89 19.73 17.11
C LEU A 698 18.87 18.68 17.64
N LEU A 699 18.62 17.41 17.35
CA LEU A 699 19.43 16.31 17.88
C LEU A 699 20.86 16.35 17.31
N THR A 700 20.99 16.61 16.01
CA THR A 700 22.28 16.78 15.36
C THR A 700 23.00 18.02 15.88
N ALA A 701 22.28 19.13 16.08
CA ALA A 701 22.85 20.36 16.64
C ALA A 701 23.40 20.11 18.06
N GLU A 702 22.59 19.52 18.94
CA GLU A 702 23.01 19.15 20.30
C GLU A 702 24.22 18.19 20.26
N GLY A 703 24.18 17.17 19.40
CA GLY A 703 25.25 16.19 19.24
C GLY A 703 26.58 16.85 18.81
N ILE A 704 26.55 17.79 17.85
CA ILE A 704 27.74 18.54 17.41
C ILE A 704 28.35 19.32 18.58
N LEU A 705 27.51 20.03 19.35
CA LEU A 705 27.99 20.81 20.49
C LEU A 705 28.56 19.95 21.60
N LEU A 706 27.91 18.85 21.97
CA LEU A 706 28.36 17.94 22.99
C LEU A 706 29.68 17.23 22.62
N GLN A 707 29.82 16.80 21.36
CA GLN A 707 31.05 16.15 20.88
C GLN A 707 32.27 17.10 20.91
N ASN A 708 32.03 18.39 20.72
CA ASN A 708 33.07 19.42 20.77
C ASN A 708 33.26 20.07 22.16
N GLY A 709 32.59 19.54 23.20
CA GLY A 709 32.72 19.99 24.57
C GLY A 709 31.99 21.30 24.90
N LEU A 710 31.20 21.84 23.97
CA LEU A 710 30.40 23.06 24.15
C LEU A 710 29.06 22.76 24.84
N THR A 711 29.17 22.25 26.09
CA THR A 711 28.01 21.78 26.85
C THR A 711 27.09 22.94 27.26
N GLU A 712 27.64 24.11 27.50
CA GLU A 712 26.91 25.33 27.89
C GLU A 712 25.97 25.77 26.76
N GLU A 713 26.46 25.77 25.54
CA GLU A 713 25.66 26.10 24.35
C GLU A 713 24.57 25.05 24.12
N ALA A 714 24.87 23.76 24.32
CA ALA A 714 23.89 22.69 24.20
C ALA A 714 22.74 22.83 25.20
N VAL A 715 23.03 23.23 26.46
CA VAL A 715 22.02 23.54 27.48
C VAL A 715 21.21 24.77 27.05
N ARG A 716 21.88 25.85 26.63
CA ARG A 716 21.25 27.11 26.24
C ARG A 716 20.27 26.91 25.09
N ILE A 717 20.65 26.17 24.04
CA ILE A 717 19.77 25.85 22.91
C ILE A 717 18.51 25.12 23.41
N ASN A 718 18.64 24.16 24.33
CA ASN A 718 17.50 23.43 24.86
C ASN A 718 16.59 24.34 25.73
N ILE A 719 17.15 25.32 26.44
CA ILE A 719 16.40 26.35 27.18
C ILE A 719 15.60 27.23 26.20
N GLU A 720 16.24 27.73 25.15
CA GLU A 720 15.64 28.62 24.15
C GLU A 720 14.47 27.94 23.39
N ILE A 721 14.58 26.63 23.16
CA ILE A 721 13.54 25.83 22.49
C ILE A 721 12.48 25.37 23.48
N TYR A 722 12.61 25.70 24.78
CA TYR A 722 11.70 25.24 25.85
C TYR A 722 11.68 23.72 26.04
N ASN A 723 12.75 23.02 25.67
CA ASN A 723 12.93 21.59 25.92
C ASN A 723 13.47 21.37 27.34
N TRP A 724 12.64 21.71 28.33
CA TRP A 724 13.02 21.83 29.71
C TRP A 724 13.59 20.54 30.32
N ASN A 725 12.97 19.40 30.02
CA ASN A 725 13.43 18.12 30.58
C ASN A 725 14.83 17.77 30.10
N ARG A 726 15.08 18.01 28.80
CA ARG A 726 16.40 17.75 28.20
C ARG A 726 17.44 18.76 28.69
N ALA A 727 17.08 20.02 28.80
CA ALA A 727 17.96 21.05 29.37
C ALA A 727 18.37 20.69 30.81
N LEU A 728 17.41 20.27 31.63
CA LEU A 728 17.68 19.82 33.02
C LEU A 728 18.58 18.57 33.04
N GLU A 729 18.27 17.55 32.19
CA GLU A 729 19.08 16.35 32.11
C GLU A 729 20.55 16.65 31.75
N LEU A 730 20.77 17.49 30.72
CA LEU A 730 22.10 17.90 30.30
C LEU A 730 22.83 18.68 31.40
N ALA A 731 22.14 19.62 32.05
CA ALA A 731 22.71 20.42 33.15
C ALA A 731 23.15 19.54 34.33
N ILE A 732 22.34 18.53 34.69
CA ILE A 732 22.65 17.56 35.76
C ILE A 732 23.84 16.68 35.35
N ARG A 733 23.81 16.14 34.12
CA ARG A 733 24.82 15.21 33.60
C ARG A 733 26.19 15.84 33.54
N HIS A 734 26.28 17.09 33.11
CA HIS A 734 27.51 17.83 32.94
C HIS A 734 27.86 18.72 34.15
N ARG A 735 26.97 18.80 35.14
CA ARG A 735 27.12 19.64 36.33
C ARG A 735 27.40 21.11 36.04
N LYS A 736 26.81 21.62 34.99
CA LYS A 736 26.94 23.01 34.52
C LYS A 736 25.59 23.64 34.30
N GLN A 737 25.48 24.93 34.59
CA GLN A 737 24.31 25.78 34.31
C GLN A 737 22.97 25.31 34.88
N LEU A 738 22.96 24.53 35.98
CA LEU A 738 21.72 24.07 36.60
C LEU A 738 20.86 25.26 37.10
N ASP A 739 21.51 26.28 37.71
CA ASP A 739 20.84 27.48 38.16
C ASP A 739 20.22 28.29 37.03
N GLU A 740 20.88 28.33 35.88
CA GLU A 740 20.37 29.01 34.67
C GLU A 740 19.11 28.34 34.13
N VAL A 741 19.11 27.00 34.07
CA VAL A 741 17.92 26.21 33.65
C VAL A 741 16.75 26.43 34.63
N LEU A 742 17.00 26.40 35.95
CA LEU A 742 15.97 26.56 36.94
C LEU A 742 15.40 28.00 36.95
N ASN A 743 16.26 29.01 36.81
CA ASN A 743 15.84 30.40 36.73
C ASN A 743 15.06 30.70 35.45
N ALA A 744 15.55 30.22 34.27
CA ALA A 744 14.84 30.35 33.01
C ALA A 744 13.45 29.68 33.06
N ARG A 745 13.37 28.50 33.67
CA ARG A 745 12.10 27.81 33.86
C ARG A 745 11.14 28.57 34.78
N LYS A 746 11.62 29.11 35.90
CA LYS A 746 10.86 29.93 36.84
C LYS A 746 10.29 31.17 36.17
N GLU A 747 11.11 31.89 35.38
CA GLU A 747 10.70 33.08 34.64
C GLU A 747 9.67 32.72 33.55
N TYR A 748 9.88 31.65 32.81
CA TYR A 748 8.90 31.14 31.85
C TYR A 748 7.54 30.85 32.48
N LEU A 749 7.51 30.19 33.65
CA LEU A 749 6.28 29.88 34.36
C LEU A 749 5.62 31.15 34.92
N ARG A 750 6.41 32.14 35.36
CA ARG A 750 5.92 33.46 35.78
C ARG A 750 5.18 34.18 34.63
N VAL A 751 5.79 34.19 33.44
CA VAL A 751 5.19 34.82 32.24
C VAL A 751 3.86 34.18 31.84
N ILE A 752 3.73 32.86 31.97
CA ILE A 752 2.49 32.14 31.64
C ILE A 752 1.52 32.00 32.81
N ASN A 753 1.88 32.57 33.97
CA ASN A 753 1.10 32.59 35.23
C ASN A 753 0.71 31.17 35.69
N LYS A 754 1.67 30.23 35.68
CA LYS A 754 1.51 28.82 36.12
C LYS A 754 2.52 28.49 37.22
N LYS A 755 2.11 27.55 38.11
CA LYS A 755 3.01 26.96 39.10
C LYS A 755 3.72 25.75 38.50
N GLU A 756 4.91 25.44 39.03
CA GLU A 756 5.62 24.23 38.61
C GLU A 756 4.86 22.97 39.06
N THR A 757 4.73 22.00 38.17
CA THR A 757 4.05 20.73 38.41
C THR A 757 4.98 19.52 38.21
N ASN A 758 6.17 19.74 37.64
CA ASN A 758 7.13 18.69 37.35
C ASN A 758 7.94 18.38 38.64
N GLN A 759 7.82 17.16 39.13
CA GLN A 759 8.49 16.70 40.35
C GLN A 759 10.00 16.87 40.32
N ASN A 760 10.66 16.57 39.19
CA ASN A 760 12.09 16.71 39.03
C ASN A 760 12.54 18.17 39.27
N PHE A 761 11.82 19.14 38.67
CA PHE A 761 12.15 20.55 38.87
C PHE A 761 11.90 20.98 40.32
N LEU A 762 10.85 20.51 40.97
CA LEU A 762 10.57 20.81 42.39
C LEU A 762 11.66 20.27 43.33
N GLU A 763 12.12 19.03 43.09
CA GLU A 763 13.21 18.42 43.88
C GLU A 763 14.52 19.19 43.72
N TYR A 764 14.93 19.53 42.50
CA TYR A 764 16.17 20.29 42.29
C TYR A 764 16.08 21.73 42.76
N MET A 765 14.94 22.41 42.66
CA MET A 765 14.71 23.72 43.23
C MET A 765 14.81 23.71 44.76
N ALA A 766 14.26 22.67 45.41
CA ALA A 766 14.36 22.50 46.88
C ALA A 766 15.80 22.22 47.33
N ASN A 767 16.57 21.46 46.54
CA ASN A 767 17.97 21.16 46.85
C ASN A 767 18.87 22.40 46.68
N VAL A 768 18.66 23.18 45.61
CA VAL A 768 19.39 24.45 45.39
C VAL A 768 19.03 25.47 46.46
N ALA A 769 17.79 25.58 46.92
CA ALA A 769 17.40 26.45 48.04
C ALA A 769 18.11 26.06 49.33
N LYS A 770 18.19 24.76 49.64
CA LYS A 770 18.94 24.28 50.82
C LYS A 770 20.42 24.58 50.77
N THR A 771 21.04 24.52 49.57
CA THR A 771 22.47 24.84 49.39
C THR A 771 22.72 26.35 49.45
N GLN A 772 21.81 27.18 48.99
CA GLN A 772 21.91 28.65 49.14
C GLN A 772 21.74 29.12 50.58
N GLU A 773 20.80 28.53 51.35
CA GLU A 773 20.68 28.79 52.78
C GLU A 773 21.93 28.38 53.58
N ALA A 774 22.70 27.38 53.06
CA ALA A 774 23.97 26.97 53.70
C ALA A 774 25.14 27.90 53.35
N THR A 775 25.10 28.59 52.18
CA THR A 775 26.17 29.49 51.70
C THR A 775 25.96 30.95 52.10
N GLU A 776 24.75 31.40 52.46
CA GLU A 776 24.50 32.77 52.95
C GLU A 776 25.15 33.10 54.32
N LYS A 777 25.89 32.17 54.90
CA LYS A 777 26.65 32.44 56.13
C LYS A 777 28.06 32.99 55.92
N THR A 778 28.46 33.35 54.69
CA THR A 778 29.73 34.06 54.40
C THR A 778 29.53 35.18 53.40
N PRO A 779 29.80 36.45 53.73
CA PRO A 779 29.63 37.56 52.79
C PRO A 779 30.81 37.65 51.82
N PHE A 780 30.55 37.38 50.53
CA PHE A 780 31.50 37.70 49.45
C PHE A 780 31.02 38.89 48.65
N LYS A 781 31.89 39.88 48.48
CA LYS A 781 31.67 41.07 47.67
C LYS A 781 31.53 40.70 46.18
N ARG A 782 30.49 41.20 45.54
CA ARG A 782 30.32 41.14 44.10
C ARG A 782 31.04 42.32 43.46
N ASP A 783 32.00 42.07 42.56
CA ASP A 783 32.41 43.04 41.55
C ASP A 783 31.44 42.97 40.37
N GLU A 784 30.84 44.10 40.11
CA GLU A 784 29.92 44.31 38.96
C GLU A 784 30.76 44.34 37.65
N ILE A 785 30.58 43.30 36.81
CA ILE A 785 31.04 43.33 35.43
C ILE A 785 29.81 43.72 34.57
N GLU A 786 29.85 44.90 34.04
CA GLU A 786 28.89 45.39 33.03
C GLU A 786 28.98 44.54 31.76
N LEU A 787 27.93 43.83 31.43
CA LEU A 787 27.76 43.13 30.17
C LEU A 787 27.16 44.08 29.13
N PRO A 788 27.67 44.09 27.88
CA PRO A 788 27.14 44.98 26.85
C PRO A 788 25.70 44.56 26.44
N GLU A 789 24.87 45.57 26.18
CA GLU A 789 23.47 45.43 25.82
C GLU A 789 23.27 44.55 24.58
N ARG A 790 22.72 43.36 24.78
CA ARG A 790 22.26 42.40 23.72
C ARG A 790 20.77 42.48 23.48
N ASN A 791 20.18 43.68 23.42
CA ASN A 791 18.72 43.86 23.28
C ASN A 791 18.17 43.54 21.88
N SER A 792 19.00 43.40 20.85
CA SER A 792 18.54 43.11 19.50
C SER A 792 18.39 41.60 19.18
N ILE A 793 19.12 40.74 19.91
CA ILE A 793 19.12 39.29 19.69
C ILE A 793 17.89 38.65 20.32
N PHE A 794 17.40 39.17 21.45
CA PHE A 794 16.22 38.64 22.15
C PHE A 794 14.90 38.74 21.34
N LEU A 795 14.79 39.71 20.46
CA LEU A 795 13.62 39.84 19.58
C LEU A 795 13.61 38.79 18.45
N TYR A 796 14.80 38.37 17.99
CA TYR A 796 14.94 37.42 16.89
C TYR A 796 14.78 35.96 17.34
N THR A 797 15.36 35.60 18.47
CA THR A 797 15.16 34.30 19.11
C THR A 797 13.69 34.10 19.47
N ASN A 798 12.98 35.12 19.95
CA ASN A 798 11.54 35.04 20.21
C ASN A 798 10.68 34.81 18.97
N TYR A 799 11.08 35.25 17.79
CA TYR A 799 10.36 35.01 16.54
C TYR A 799 10.59 33.59 16.02
N LEU A 800 11.81 33.07 16.08
CA LEU A 800 12.13 31.67 15.79
C LEU A 800 11.48 30.74 16.82
N LEU A 801 11.49 31.11 18.08
CA LEU A 801 10.87 30.39 19.18
C LEU A 801 9.33 30.37 19.11
N LYS A 802 8.71 31.41 18.57
CA LYS A 802 7.27 31.41 18.27
C LYS A 802 6.93 30.38 17.19
N TYR A 803 7.84 30.14 16.24
CA TYR A 803 7.72 29.11 15.20
C TYR A 803 8.06 27.69 15.71
N ILE A 804 9.06 27.57 16.58
CA ILE A 804 9.43 26.30 17.22
C ILE A 804 8.39 25.91 18.29
N LYS A 805 7.74 26.87 18.95
CA LYS A 805 6.63 26.68 19.91
C LYS A 805 5.43 25.94 19.33
N ILE A 806 5.18 26.12 18.02
CA ILE A 806 4.16 25.35 17.30
C ILE A 806 4.62 23.91 17.06
N ARG A 807 5.90 23.65 17.15
CA ARG A 807 6.51 22.38 16.76
C ARG A 807 6.64 21.36 17.91
N TYR A 808 6.89 21.81 19.15
CA TYR A 808 6.98 20.93 20.32
C TYR A 808 5.74 21.11 21.20
N LYS A 809 4.58 20.62 20.75
CA LYS A 809 3.39 20.57 21.59
C LYS A 809 3.72 19.85 22.90
N ALA A 810 3.69 20.59 24.00
CA ALA A 810 3.29 20.03 25.26
C ALA A 810 1.88 19.43 25.12
N PRO A 811 1.51 18.40 25.91
CA PRO A 811 0.27 17.68 25.76
C PRO A 811 -0.93 18.63 25.75
N VAL A 812 -1.88 18.31 24.90
CA VAL A 812 -3.15 19.01 24.67
C VAL A 812 -3.85 19.25 25.99
N PHE A 813 -4.03 20.53 26.37
CA PHE A 813 -5.02 20.91 27.36
C PHE A 813 -6.22 21.56 26.67
N PRO A 814 -7.46 21.23 27.10
CA PRO A 814 -8.68 21.75 26.47
C PRO A 814 -8.95 23.20 26.85
N ASN A 815 -9.41 23.95 25.85
CA ASN A 815 -10.18 25.19 25.90
C ASN A 815 -9.84 26.25 26.96
N ILE A 816 -9.10 27.28 26.54
CA ILE A 816 -9.32 28.64 27.03
C ILE A 816 -9.23 29.59 25.84
N SER A 817 -10.27 30.39 25.66
CA SER A 817 -10.44 31.37 24.60
C SER A 817 -9.38 32.48 24.65
N VAL A 818 -8.44 32.45 23.71
CA VAL A 818 -7.38 33.45 23.53
C VAL A 818 -7.82 34.52 22.50
N LYS A 819 -9.09 34.85 22.43
CA LYS A 819 -9.61 35.85 21.46
C LYS A 819 -9.69 37.31 21.98
N GLN A 820 -9.46 37.53 23.28
CA GLN A 820 -9.69 38.88 23.82
C GLN A 820 -8.44 39.70 24.19
N ASN A 821 -7.22 39.10 24.22
CA ASN A 821 -6.01 39.85 24.58
C ASN A 821 -5.06 40.21 23.42
N PHE A 822 -5.42 39.92 22.17
CA PHE A 822 -4.56 40.21 21.02
C PHE A 822 -4.82 41.59 20.37
N GLN A 823 -5.90 42.27 20.75
CA GLN A 823 -6.18 43.62 20.21
C GLN A 823 -5.59 44.77 21.04
N SER A 824 -5.09 44.52 22.24
CA SER A 824 -4.49 45.57 23.07
C SER A 824 -2.95 45.68 22.96
N LEU A 825 -2.30 44.76 22.23
CA LEU A 825 -0.82 44.73 22.04
C LEU A 825 -0.38 45.23 20.63
N MET A 826 -1.33 45.63 19.81
CA MET A 826 -1.09 46.22 18.46
C MET A 826 -1.54 47.70 18.37
N ARG A 827 -1.59 48.41 19.50
CA ARG A 827 -1.67 49.90 19.52
C ARG A 827 -0.43 50.48 20.12
#